data_7ea7f7f3274b79b271b9b25366bea3b1
#
_entry.id   7ea7f7f3274b79b271b9b25366bea3b1
#
_cell.length_a   1.000
_cell.length_b   1.000
_cell.length_c   1.000
_cell.angle_alpha   90.00
_cell.angle_beta   90.00
_cell.angle_gamma   90.00
#
_symmetry.space_group_name_H-M   'P 1'
#
loop_
_entity.id
_entity.type
_entity.pdbx_description
1 polymer ?
#
loop_
_entity_poly.entity_id
_entity_poly.type
_entity_poly.pdbx_seq_one_letter_code
_entity_poly.pdbx_strand_id
1 'polypeptide(L)'
;MGTGLSALAANQQALKATSTNVANVNTEGYARLDVRFNSRASTGGLAGVEVDIARVANAYLAAAEMRGAADVASADILAQFMDRAQGLLGDPSDSSTVFASLDSVFSSFGALAVDPASALRRSAALSDLQTMLSQMERTSEEITALRDEAHSRVLASLEEANSLMAGIARLNSSIQRSTIAGLSASEAETEQARMLDRLSEIVDIRTQERSLGGVEIRTTDGLLLVDIDAAVLGLDSNAGSEPYAGVVMMSPRSTSEIALDSHMNGGELNGLLRARDRELVDLQLAFGEFAAGAAEALNAAHNQASAVPAPAALTGRNTGLLATDRLNFTGVTHIAIVDSDGLVVRNLRVDFNAGQIVDDQASVTVFANSIGDFQTALDAALGADGSASFTAGALSISADLVGAGVVVSNDATSPSLRGGHGFSHVFGLNDLVTHGSPLSYATGLSGTDLHGFTVGDTLTFAIRDTDGSIARRVAFAVGAGATIASLRADMDAALAGYGQTSLDANGRLTIVATGNSVGRIDVIGDTTSRGDTGLSMSDIFGFGETLPSQRSRSLEIRSDIQVNPDRLGSAQADLAGAAAGTRVLSPGDGRGALAIEGAGTQPRTFATAGTLAGQVTSIMDYAARLAGHAGVRAEALDAARAAAESVRQEVRERRMSEEGVNLDEELVKMTTYQQAYAAASRMITAARDLYDIVLNMI
;
A
#
# COMPACT_ATOMS: atom_id res chain seq x y z
N MET A 1 1.98 65.44 -40.04
CA MET A 1 1.84 64.04 -40.58
C MET A 1 2.43 62.99 -39.66
N GLY A 2 3.64 63.07 -39.13
CA GLY A 2 4.24 62.01 -38.28
C GLY A 2 3.45 61.69 -37.05
N THR A 3 2.94 62.68 -36.29
CA THR A 3 2.10 62.49 -35.12
C THR A 3 0.75 61.83 -35.46
N GLY A 4 0.13 62.19 -36.59
CA GLY A 4 -1.11 61.57 -37.02
C GLY A 4 -0.92 60.10 -37.42
N LEU A 5 0.21 59.76 -38.09
CA LEU A 5 0.53 58.43 -38.47
C LEU A 5 0.87 57.53 -37.27
N SER A 6 1.62 58.07 -36.31
CA SER A 6 1.89 57.34 -35.05
C SER A 6 0.62 57.08 -34.23
N ALA A 7 -0.29 58.08 -34.14
CA ALA A 7 -1.57 57.94 -33.49
C ALA A 7 -2.47 56.91 -34.16
N LEU A 8 -2.48 56.90 -35.52
CA LEU A 8 -3.27 55.93 -36.27
C LEU A 8 -2.77 54.50 -36.06
N ALA A 9 -1.44 54.25 -36.11
CA ALA A 9 -0.81 52.96 -35.85
C ALA A 9 -1.08 52.50 -34.39
N ALA A 10 -0.96 53.42 -33.45
CA ALA A 10 -1.22 53.16 -32.03
C ALA A 10 -2.69 52.73 -31.77
N ASN A 11 -3.66 53.43 -32.36
CA ASN A 11 -5.07 53.09 -32.19
C ASN A 11 -5.41 51.77 -32.94
N GLN A 12 -4.74 51.44 -34.04
CA GLN A 12 -4.91 50.17 -34.72
C GLN A 12 -4.41 49.01 -33.86
N GLN A 13 -3.28 49.13 -33.17
CA GLN A 13 -2.78 48.15 -32.25
C GLN A 13 -3.68 47.98 -31.02
N ALA A 14 -4.22 49.11 -30.49
CA ALA A 14 -5.19 49.10 -29.42
C ALA A 14 -6.48 48.38 -29.79
N LEU A 15 -7.02 48.64 -30.98
CA LEU A 15 -8.18 47.92 -31.51
C LEU A 15 -7.90 46.39 -31.67
N LYS A 16 -6.73 46.03 -32.14
CA LYS A 16 -6.33 44.62 -32.25
C LYS A 16 -6.30 43.97 -30.86
N ALA A 17 -5.68 44.58 -29.85
CA ALA A 17 -5.64 44.06 -28.51
C ALA A 17 -7.02 43.89 -27.88
N THR A 18 -7.90 44.91 -27.98
CA THR A 18 -9.28 44.83 -27.51
C THR A 18 -10.09 43.76 -28.23
N SER A 19 -9.95 43.64 -29.58
CA SER A 19 -10.58 42.56 -30.34
C SER A 19 -10.09 41.17 -29.89
N THR A 20 -8.81 41.03 -29.56
CA THR A 20 -8.23 39.80 -29.05
C THR A 20 -8.80 39.50 -27.66
N ASN A 21 -8.95 40.48 -26.78
CA ASN A 21 -9.60 40.31 -25.47
C ASN A 21 -11.05 39.80 -25.64
N VAL A 22 -11.84 40.44 -26.49
CA VAL A 22 -13.23 40.04 -26.76
C VAL A 22 -13.31 38.60 -27.33
N ALA A 23 -12.42 38.26 -28.26
CA ALA A 23 -12.40 36.93 -28.86
C ALA A 23 -12.03 35.83 -27.86
N ASN A 24 -11.24 36.14 -26.84
CA ASN A 24 -10.72 35.19 -25.86
C ASN A 24 -11.38 35.30 -24.47
N VAL A 25 -12.52 35.98 -24.34
CA VAL A 25 -13.23 36.15 -23.04
C VAL A 25 -13.55 34.83 -22.33
N ASN A 26 -13.80 33.76 -23.09
CA ASN A 26 -14.10 32.41 -22.57
C ASN A 26 -12.90 31.46 -22.70
N THR A 27 -11.72 31.95 -23.05
CA THR A 27 -10.51 31.09 -23.17
C THR A 27 -9.86 30.93 -21.81
N GLU A 28 -9.76 29.71 -21.34
CA GLU A 28 -9.11 29.36 -20.07
C GLU A 28 -7.63 29.78 -20.08
N GLY A 29 -7.16 30.34 -18.95
CA GLY A 29 -5.78 30.84 -18.84
C GLY A 29 -5.50 32.16 -19.58
N TYR A 30 -6.50 32.74 -20.25
CA TYR A 30 -6.32 34.00 -20.94
C TYR A 30 -6.40 35.16 -19.93
N ALA A 31 -5.35 35.97 -19.87
CA ALA A 31 -5.33 37.25 -19.13
C ALA A 31 -5.48 38.40 -20.13
N ARG A 32 -6.32 39.40 -19.77
CA ARG A 32 -6.60 40.54 -20.64
C ARG A 32 -5.33 41.30 -21.00
N LEU A 33 -5.30 41.82 -22.24
CA LEU A 33 -4.27 42.72 -22.71
C LEU A 33 -4.66 44.16 -22.33
N ASP A 34 -3.80 44.85 -21.60
CA ASP A 34 -3.94 46.27 -21.28
C ASP A 34 -3.10 47.10 -22.25
N VAL A 35 -3.70 48.20 -22.70
CA VAL A 35 -3.12 49.08 -23.71
C VAL A 35 -2.68 50.36 -23.07
N ARG A 36 -1.40 50.68 -23.05
CA ARG A 36 -0.83 51.92 -22.50
C ARG A 36 -0.25 52.74 -23.61
N PHE A 37 -0.68 54.01 -23.65
CA PHE A 37 -0.18 54.99 -24.60
C PHE A 37 0.95 55.80 -23.95
N ASN A 38 2.14 55.73 -24.50
CA ASN A 38 3.33 56.46 -24.06
C ASN A 38 3.65 57.56 -25.08
N SER A 39 3.97 58.75 -24.60
CA SER A 39 4.44 59.83 -25.46
C SER A 39 5.93 59.66 -25.72
N ARG A 40 6.33 59.56 -27.01
CA ARG A 40 7.71 59.48 -27.41
C ARG A 40 8.21 60.90 -27.74
N ALA A 41 9.06 61.49 -26.89
CA ALA A 41 9.81 62.67 -27.19
C ALA A 41 11.07 62.33 -27.95
N SER A 42 11.19 62.70 -29.25
CA SER A 42 12.42 62.52 -30.02
C SER A 42 13.28 63.77 -29.90
N THR A 43 14.60 63.62 -29.75
CA THR A 43 15.60 64.70 -29.76
C THR A 43 15.66 65.50 -31.05
N GLY A 44 14.80 65.18 -32.05
CA GLY A 44 14.63 65.86 -33.35
C GLY A 44 13.26 66.55 -33.55
N GLY A 45 12.42 66.72 -32.49
CA GLY A 45 11.21 67.50 -32.58
C GLY A 45 9.96 66.78 -33.16
N LEU A 46 9.99 65.50 -33.39
CA LEU A 46 8.83 64.68 -33.80
C LEU A 46 8.27 63.97 -32.60
N ALA A 47 7.26 64.54 -32.00
CA ALA A 47 6.47 63.86 -30.95
C ALA A 47 5.59 62.77 -31.60
N GLY A 48 5.68 61.54 -31.07
CA GLY A 48 4.85 60.40 -31.50
C GLY A 48 4.18 59.71 -30.30
N VAL A 49 3.20 58.87 -30.59
CA VAL A 49 2.54 58.00 -29.65
C VAL A 49 3.05 56.59 -29.89
N GLU A 50 3.55 55.97 -28.86
CA GLU A 50 3.95 54.58 -28.84
C GLU A 50 2.93 53.79 -27.99
N VAL A 51 2.59 52.60 -28.38
CA VAL A 51 1.67 51.72 -27.64
C VAL A 51 2.47 50.61 -27.06
N ASP A 52 2.33 50.45 -25.75
CA ASP A 52 2.77 49.29 -25.02
C ASP A 52 1.55 48.41 -24.70
N ILE A 53 1.59 47.14 -25.08
CA ILE A 53 0.53 46.18 -24.83
C ILE A 53 1.10 45.17 -23.83
N ALA A 54 0.61 45.22 -22.60
CA ALA A 54 1.02 44.35 -21.54
C ALA A 54 -0.11 43.40 -21.15
N ARG A 55 0.22 42.16 -20.85
CA ARG A 55 -0.71 41.20 -20.26
C ARG A 55 -0.94 41.58 -18.79
N VAL A 56 -2.20 41.67 -18.36
CA VAL A 56 -2.56 41.90 -16.95
C VAL A 56 -2.47 40.56 -16.25
N ALA A 57 -1.32 40.22 -15.72
CA ALA A 57 -1.10 38.97 -14.98
C ALA A 57 -0.62 39.33 -13.57
N ASN A 58 -1.25 38.69 -12.58
CA ASN A 58 -0.83 38.78 -11.18
C ASN A 58 -0.10 37.50 -10.82
N ALA A 59 1.23 37.53 -10.79
CA ALA A 59 2.07 36.37 -10.48
C ALA A 59 1.76 35.71 -9.13
N TYR A 60 1.29 36.50 -8.15
CA TYR A 60 0.90 35.97 -6.85
C TYR A 60 -0.41 35.14 -6.94
N LEU A 61 -1.42 35.64 -7.64
CA LEU A 61 -2.68 34.91 -7.82
C LEU A 61 -2.49 33.67 -8.71
N ALA A 62 -1.69 33.79 -9.77
CA ALA A 62 -1.33 32.66 -10.61
C ALA A 62 -0.60 31.55 -9.82
N ALA A 63 0.38 31.94 -8.98
CA ALA A 63 1.07 30.96 -8.12
C ALA A 63 0.13 30.33 -7.07
N ALA A 64 -0.82 31.09 -6.53
CA ALA A 64 -1.80 30.58 -5.58
C ALA A 64 -2.79 29.60 -6.26
N GLU A 65 -3.22 29.89 -7.50
CA GLU A 65 -4.09 28.99 -8.28
C GLU A 65 -3.36 27.69 -8.66
N MET A 66 -2.12 27.78 -9.13
CA MET A 66 -1.29 26.60 -9.44
C MET A 66 -1.14 25.70 -8.21
N ARG A 67 -0.90 26.28 -7.02
CA ARG A 67 -0.84 25.50 -5.78
C ARG A 67 -2.18 24.86 -5.43
N GLY A 68 -3.27 25.61 -5.50
CA GLY A 68 -4.62 25.09 -5.29
C GLY A 68 -4.98 23.99 -6.28
N ALA A 69 -4.53 24.08 -7.54
CA ALA A 69 -4.70 23.04 -8.54
C ALA A 69 -3.96 21.74 -8.16
N ALA A 70 -2.72 21.85 -7.70
CA ALA A 70 -1.93 20.72 -7.21
C ALA A 70 -2.58 20.05 -5.99
N ASP A 71 -3.05 20.85 -5.02
CA ASP A 71 -3.71 20.35 -3.81
C ASP A 71 -4.99 19.57 -4.15
N VAL A 72 -5.82 20.12 -5.05
CA VAL A 72 -7.05 19.45 -5.53
C VAL A 72 -6.72 18.16 -6.26
N ALA A 73 -5.76 18.19 -7.19
CA ALA A 73 -5.41 17.01 -7.98
C ALA A 73 -4.92 15.84 -7.09
N SER A 74 -4.08 16.13 -6.11
CA SER A 74 -3.62 15.11 -5.16
C SER A 74 -4.77 14.57 -4.29
N ALA A 75 -5.63 15.46 -3.76
CA ALA A 75 -6.74 15.07 -2.91
C ALA A 75 -7.82 14.27 -3.67
N ASP A 76 -8.10 14.65 -4.92
CA ASP A 76 -9.07 13.96 -5.77
C ASP A 76 -8.63 12.52 -6.08
N ILE A 77 -7.36 12.33 -6.45
CA ILE A 77 -6.80 10.98 -6.67
C ILE A 77 -6.94 10.12 -5.42
N LEU A 78 -6.54 10.64 -4.26
CA LEU A 78 -6.62 9.89 -3.01
C LEU A 78 -8.06 9.51 -2.64
N ALA A 79 -9.00 10.46 -2.79
CA ALA A 79 -10.42 10.20 -2.55
C ALA A 79 -10.97 9.12 -3.49
N GLN A 80 -10.69 9.22 -4.80
CA GLN A 80 -11.14 8.24 -5.80
C GLN A 80 -10.63 6.82 -5.51
N PHE A 81 -9.33 6.65 -5.22
CA PHE A 81 -8.77 5.33 -4.94
C PHE A 81 -9.31 4.74 -3.64
N MET A 82 -9.46 5.56 -2.59
CA MET A 82 -9.97 5.07 -1.30
C MET A 82 -11.47 4.80 -1.29
N ASP A 83 -12.27 5.56 -2.04
CA ASP A 83 -13.68 5.26 -2.24
C ASP A 83 -13.87 3.89 -2.92
N ARG A 84 -13.12 3.64 -3.99
CA ARG A 84 -13.11 2.33 -4.67
C ARG A 84 -12.63 1.22 -3.74
N ALA A 85 -11.55 1.44 -2.99
CA ALA A 85 -10.99 0.46 -2.07
C ALA A 85 -11.96 0.13 -0.92
N GLN A 86 -12.68 1.12 -0.38
CA GLN A 86 -13.78 0.89 0.57
C GLN A 86 -14.89 0.07 -0.06
N GLY A 87 -15.27 0.37 -1.30
CA GLY A 87 -16.29 -0.38 -2.05
C GLY A 87 -15.98 -1.87 -2.20
N LEU A 88 -14.69 -2.26 -2.28
CA LEU A 88 -14.26 -3.65 -2.34
C LEU A 88 -14.53 -4.42 -1.02
N LEU A 89 -14.45 -3.76 0.11
CA LEU A 89 -14.78 -4.34 1.40
C LEU A 89 -16.29 -4.46 1.58
N GLY A 90 -17.08 -3.57 0.97
CA GLY A 90 -18.53 -3.52 1.03
C GLY A 90 -19.07 -3.11 2.39
N ASP A 91 -20.40 -3.07 2.50
CA ASP A 91 -21.09 -2.87 3.78
C ASP A 91 -21.10 -4.20 4.55
N PRO A 92 -20.64 -4.28 5.80
CA PRO A 92 -20.69 -5.51 6.60
C PRO A 92 -22.08 -6.13 6.74
N SER A 93 -23.14 -5.38 6.50
CA SER A 93 -24.52 -5.88 6.51
C SER A 93 -24.97 -6.51 5.18
N ASP A 94 -24.19 -6.37 4.10
CA ASP A 94 -24.49 -6.96 2.80
C ASP A 94 -24.04 -8.44 2.76
N SER A 95 -24.93 -9.32 2.35
CA SER A 95 -24.70 -10.77 2.23
C SER A 95 -23.64 -11.17 1.18
N SER A 96 -23.23 -10.25 0.32
CA SER A 96 -22.23 -10.51 -0.73
C SER A 96 -20.78 -10.23 -0.29
N THR A 97 -20.56 -9.72 0.93
CA THR A 97 -19.24 -9.33 1.42
C THR A 97 -18.45 -10.51 2.01
N VAL A 98 -17.13 -10.34 2.09
CA VAL A 98 -16.24 -11.28 2.79
C VAL A 98 -16.62 -11.45 4.27
N PHE A 99 -17.20 -10.42 4.88
CA PHE A 99 -17.66 -10.46 6.28
C PHE A 99 -18.88 -11.34 6.47
N ALA A 100 -19.85 -11.28 5.55
CA ALA A 100 -21.02 -12.14 5.56
C ALA A 100 -20.65 -13.61 5.27
N SER A 101 -19.66 -13.86 4.39
CA SER A 101 -19.16 -15.21 4.14
C SER A 101 -18.45 -15.80 5.35
N LEU A 102 -17.76 -14.98 6.14
CA LEU A 102 -17.18 -15.39 7.42
C LEU A 102 -18.24 -15.86 8.42
N ASP A 103 -19.33 -15.09 8.57
CA ASP A 103 -20.47 -15.49 9.41
C ASP A 103 -21.14 -16.79 8.92
N SER A 104 -21.26 -16.95 7.61
CA SER A 104 -21.79 -18.18 6.99
C SER A 104 -20.95 -19.41 7.32
N VAL A 105 -19.61 -19.28 7.32
CA VAL A 105 -18.70 -20.36 7.72
C VAL A 105 -18.97 -20.78 9.16
N PHE A 106 -18.98 -19.87 10.11
CA PHE A 106 -19.21 -20.21 11.51
C PHE A 106 -20.61 -20.81 11.72
N SER A 107 -21.63 -20.26 11.08
CA SER A 107 -23.00 -20.78 11.14
C SER A 107 -23.12 -22.22 10.57
N SER A 108 -22.42 -22.52 9.48
CA SER A 108 -22.44 -23.87 8.88
C SER A 108 -21.69 -24.89 9.74
N PHE A 109 -20.63 -24.51 10.45
CA PHE A 109 -20.02 -25.35 11.48
C PHE A 109 -20.94 -25.56 12.69
N GLY A 110 -21.71 -24.55 13.12
CA GLY A 110 -22.75 -24.72 14.12
C GLY A 110 -23.83 -25.71 13.68
N ALA A 111 -24.28 -25.63 12.42
CA ALA A 111 -25.21 -26.62 11.86
C ALA A 111 -24.59 -28.03 11.79
N LEU A 112 -23.29 -28.15 11.47
CA LEU A 112 -22.56 -29.42 11.49
C LEU A 112 -22.47 -29.99 12.92
N ALA A 113 -22.28 -29.17 13.94
CA ALA A 113 -22.21 -29.60 15.34
C ALA A 113 -23.50 -30.33 15.82
N VAL A 114 -24.66 -29.93 15.27
CA VAL A 114 -25.95 -30.57 15.59
C VAL A 114 -26.08 -31.99 14.99
N ASP A 115 -25.50 -32.24 13.82
CA ASP A 115 -25.51 -33.53 13.14
C ASP A 115 -24.17 -33.79 12.46
N PRO A 116 -23.13 -34.16 13.24
CA PRO A 116 -21.77 -34.29 12.74
C PRO A 116 -21.53 -35.48 11.82
N ALA A 117 -22.46 -36.46 11.83
CA ALA A 117 -22.42 -37.63 10.93
C ALA A 117 -22.91 -37.30 9.51
N SER A 118 -23.59 -36.16 9.30
CA SER A 118 -24.17 -35.79 8.01
C SER A 118 -23.12 -35.36 7.00
N ALA A 119 -22.91 -36.17 5.96
CA ALA A 119 -22.03 -35.80 4.84
C ALA A 119 -22.47 -34.50 4.13
N LEU A 120 -23.81 -34.25 4.06
CA LEU A 120 -24.32 -33.02 3.46
C LEU A 120 -23.90 -31.78 4.25
N ARG A 121 -23.96 -31.81 5.59
CA ARG A 121 -23.54 -30.68 6.44
C ARG A 121 -22.04 -30.44 6.39
N ARG A 122 -21.22 -31.52 6.33
CA ARG A 122 -19.78 -31.41 6.12
C ARG A 122 -19.45 -30.72 4.79
N SER A 123 -20.11 -31.19 3.71
CA SER A 123 -19.92 -30.59 2.38
C SER A 123 -20.38 -29.13 2.33
N ALA A 124 -21.45 -28.76 3.01
CA ALA A 124 -21.93 -27.38 3.12
C ALA A 124 -20.90 -26.50 3.85
N ALA A 125 -20.39 -26.93 5.01
CA ALA A 125 -19.37 -26.18 5.76
C ALA A 125 -18.07 -25.96 4.95
N LEU A 126 -17.61 -26.98 4.22
CA LEU A 126 -16.45 -26.86 3.33
C LEU A 126 -16.73 -25.95 2.12
N SER A 127 -17.95 -25.97 1.57
CA SER A 127 -18.37 -25.07 0.48
C SER A 127 -18.38 -23.60 0.92
N ASP A 128 -18.93 -23.32 2.12
CA ASP A 128 -18.97 -21.97 2.68
C ASP A 128 -17.54 -21.48 2.98
N LEU A 129 -16.69 -22.35 3.53
CA LEU A 129 -15.27 -22.05 3.74
C LEU A 129 -14.56 -21.75 2.42
N GLN A 130 -14.74 -22.57 1.38
CA GLN A 130 -14.16 -22.33 0.06
C GLN A 130 -14.63 -21.00 -0.52
N THR A 131 -15.91 -20.65 -0.35
CA THR A 131 -16.46 -19.37 -0.81
C THR A 131 -15.81 -18.20 -0.10
N MET A 132 -15.65 -18.27 1.22
CA MET A 132 -14.97 -17.24 2.01
C MET A 132 -13.51 -17.06 1.58
N LEU A 133 -12.74 -18.15 1.45
CA LEU A 133 -11.34 -18.09 1.02
C LEU A 133 -11.22 -17.47 -0.38
N SER A 134 -12.09 -17.86 -1.32
CA SER A 134 -12.11 -17.30 -2.67
C SER A 134 -12.51 -15.80 -2.70
N GLN A 135 -13.35 -15.35 -1.77
CA GLN A 135 -13.67 -13.93 -1.65
C GLN A 135 -12.50 -13.13 -1.05
N MET A 136 -11.80 -13.69 -0.05
CA MET A 136 -10.58 -13.06 0.50
C MET A 136 -9.51 -12.88 -0.57
N GLU A 137 -9.27 -13.91 -1.39
CA GLU A 137 -8.32 -13.85 -2.50
C GLU A 137 -8.71 -12.77 -3.50
N ARG A 138 -9.96 -12.77 -4.00
CA ARG A 138 -10.45 -11.76 -4.95
C ARG A 138 -10.32 -10.34 -4.40
N THR A 139 -10.74 -10.08 -3.17
CA THR A 139 -10.62 -8.75 -2.56
C THR A 139 -9.15 -8.30 -2.50
N SER A 140 -8.23 -9.21 -2.14
CA SER A 140 -6.80 -8.92 -2.14
C SER A 140 -6.24 -8.62 -3.54
N GLU A 141 -6.67 -9.37 -4.55
CA GLU A 141 -6.30 -9.15 -5.95
C GLU A 141 -6.83 -7.80 -6.47
N GLU A 142 -8.06 -7.45 -6.16
CA GLU A 142 -8.67 -6.18 -6.56
C GLU A 142 -7.97 -4.98 -5.91
N ILE A 143 -7.57 -5.06 -4.63
CA ILE A 143 -6.74 -4.02 -4.00
C ILE A 143 -5.38 -3.91 -4.70
N THR A 144 -4.79 -5.03 -5.11
CA THR A 144 -3.53 -5.00 -5.89
C THR A 144 -3.73 -4.39 -7.26
N ALA A 145 -4.85 -4.70 -7.94
CA ALA A 145 -5.18 -4.11 -9.23
C ALA A 145 -5.34 -2.57 -9.14
N LEU A 146 -5.87 -2.05 -8.01
CA LEU A 146 -5.88 -0.61 -7.76
C LEU A 146 -4.46 -0.03 -7.66
N ARG A 147 -3.52 -0.74 -7.01
CA ARG A 147 -2.11 -0.33 -6.94
C ARG A 147 -1.44 -0.34 -8.32
N ASP A 148 -1.71 -1.35 -9.14
CA ASP A 148 -1.21 -1.46 -10.52
C ASP A 148 -1.77 -0.35 -11.41
N GLU A 149 -3.05 0.00 -11.25
CA GLU A 149 -3.66 1.13 -11.93
C GLU A 149 -3.00 2.45 -11.52
N ALA A 150 -2.78 2.67 -10.22
CA ALA A 150 -2.09 3.87 -9.73
C ALA A 150 -0.68 3.96 -10.33
N HIS A 151 0.07 2.85 -10.40
CA HIS A 151 1.39 2.80 -11.02
C HIS A 151 1.33 3.12 -12.53
N SER A 152 0.37 2.56 -13.24
CA SER A 152 0.19 2.84 -14.68
C SER A 152 -0.12 4.31 -14.94
N ARG A 153 -0.93 4.93 -14.07
CA ARG A 153 -1.21 6.38 -14.14
C ARG A 153 0.01 7.22 -13.78
N VAL A 154 0.87 6.78 -12.84
CA VAL A 154 2.16 7.44 -12.59
C VAL A 154 2.99 7.52 -13.86
N LEU A 155 3.12 6.42 -14.62
CA LEU A 155 3.87 6.40 -15.88
C LEU A 155 3.30 7.39 -16.90
N ALA A 156 1.98 7.43 -17.07
CA ALA A 156 1.32 8.35 -17.97
C ALA A 156 1.53 9.83 -17.57
N SER A 157 1.40 10.12 -16.27
CA SER A 157 1.63 11.48 -15.74
C SER A 157 3.08 11.93 -15.88
N LEU A 158 4.06 11.01 -15.75
CA LEU A 158 5.48 11.31 -16.01
C LEU A 158 5.73 11.67 -17.49
N GLU A 159 5.12 10.93 -18.43
CA GLU A 159 5.24 11.21 -19.86
C GLU A 159 4.63 12.57 -20.22
N GLU A 160 3.44 12.88 -19.70
CA GLU A 160 2.78 14.16 -19.89
C GLU A 160 3.60 15.31 -19.29
N ALA A 161 4.08 15.18 -18.05
CA ALA A 161 4.92 16.18 -17.38
C ALA A 161 6.19 16.47 -18.19
N ASN A 162 6.88 15.44 -18.68
CA ASN A 162 8.07 15.59 -19.53
C ASN A 162 7.75 16.34 -20.83
N SER A 163 6.64 16.03 -21.46
CA SER A 163 6.17 16.72 -22.68
C SER A 163 5.91 18.20 -22.42
N LEU A 164 5.22 18.53 -21.33
CA LEU A 164 4.91 19.89 -20.92
C LEU A 164 6.19 20.68 -20.57
N MET A 165 7.08 20.12 -19.77
CA MET A 165 8.35 20.75 -19.41
C MET A 165 9.22 21.05 -20.65
N ALA A 166 9.35 20.10 -21.58
CA ALA A 166 10.04 20.31 -22.83
C ALA A 166 9.36 21.37 -23.72
N GLY A 167 8.02 21.43 -23.71
CA GLY A 167 7.23 22.46 -24.37
C GLY A 167 7.53 23.86 -23.82
N ILE A 168 7.49 23.98 -22.51
CA ILE A 168 7.77 25.25 -21.79
C ILE A 168 9.21 25.72 -22.06
N ALA A 169 10.20 24.83 -22.04
CA ALA A 169 11.59 25.17 -22.35
C ALA A 169 11.74 25.74 -23.79
N ARG A 170 11.02 25.15 -24.77
CA ARG A 170 10.99 25.69 -26.14
C ARG A 170 10.33 27.07 -26.20
N LEU A 171 9.20 27.26 -25.48
CA LEU A 171 8.51 28.56 -25.40
C LEU A 171 9.39 29.62 -24.70
N ASN A 172 10.11 29.28 -23.62
CA ASN A 172 11.11 30.15 -23.00
C ASN A 172 12.09 30.72 -24.02
N SER A 173 12.64 29.85 -24.88
CA SER A 173 13.57 30.25 -25.94
C SER A 173 12.90 31.15 -27.01
N SER A 174 11.62 30.95 -27.30
CA SER A 174 10.85 31.76 -28.25
C SER A 174 10.52 33.13 -27.68
N ILE A 175 10.04 33.20 -26.45
CA ILE A 175 9.72 34.44 -25.71
C ILE A 175 10.97 35.29 -25.59
N GLN A 176 12.11 34.70 -25.18
CA GLN A 176 13.39 35.41 -25.07
C GLN A 176 13.82 36.06 -26.38
N ARG A 177 13.73 35.34 -27.50
CA ARG A 177 14.07 35.90 -28.82
C ARG A 177 13.13 37.05 -29.20
N SER A 178 11.85 36.95 -28.95
CA SER A 178 10.88 38.00 -29.23
C SER A 178 11.16 39.24 -28.38
N THR A 179 11.43 39.07 -27.09
CA THR A 179 11.77 40.15 -26.14
C THR A 179 13.03 40.89 -26.57
N ILE A 180 14.11 40.16 -26.93
CA ILE A 180 15.38 40.74 -27.42
C ILE A 180 15.15 41.51 -28.74
N ALA A 181 14.27 41.02 -29.62
CA ALA A 181 13.94 41.68 -30.87
C ALA A 181 12.95 42.85 -30.73
N GLY A 182 12.45 43.11 -29.52
CA GLY A 182 11.40 44.12 -29.28
C GLY A 182 10.05 43.77 -29.89
N LEU A 183 9.75 42.47 -30.11
CA LEU A 183 8.50 41.97 -30.66
C LEU A 183 7.60 41.46 -29.50
N SER A 184 6.29 41.48 -29.74
CA SER A 184 5.32 40.91 -28.79
C SER A 184 5.48 39.39 -28.69
N ALA A 185 5.50 38.87 -27.46
CA ALA A 185 5.55 37.45 -27.14
C ALA A 185 4.21 36.92 -26.60
N SER A 186 3.15 37.72 -26.62
CA SER A 186 1.89 37.44 -25.90
C SER A 186 1.21 36.09 -26.26
N GLU A 187 1.31 35.64 -27.50
CA GLU A 187 0.79 34.32 -27.92
C GLU A 187 1.58 33.17 -27.27
N ALA A 188 2.91 33.28 -27.28
CA ALA A 188 3.78 32.27 -26.67
C ALA A 188 3.65 32.25 -25.13
N GLU A 189 3.47 33.43 -24.52
CA GLU A 189 3.21 33.58 -23.08
C GLU A 189 1.85 32.98 -22.67
N THR A 190 0.81 33.12 -23.52
CA THR A 190 -0.50 32.51 -23.26
C THR A 190 -0.43 30.99 -23.33
N GLU A 191 0.23 30.43 -24.34
CA GLU A 191 0.43 28.99 -24.46
C GLU A 191 1.30 28.45 -23.33
N GLN A 192 2.34 29.20 -22.92
CA GLN A 192 3.15 28.85 -21.76
C GLN A 192 2.34 28.81 -20.47
N ALA A 193 1.46 29.79 -20.25
CA ALA A 193 0.59 29.81 -19.09
C ALA A 193 -0.34 28.60 -19.04
N ARG A 194 -0.93 28.22 -20.18
CA ARG A 194 -1.76 27.01 -20.28
C ARG A 194 -0.98 25.72 -19.95
N MET A 195 0.27 25.62 -20.45
CA MET A 195 1.13 24.47 -20.12
C MET A 195 1.55 24.47 -18.64
N LEU A 196 1.75 25.65 -18.04
CA LEU A 196 2.07 25.79 -16.63
C LEU A 196 0.88 25.39 -15.73
N ASP A 197 -0.33 25.83 -16.09
CA ASP A 197 -1.56 25.45 -15.37
C ASP A 197 -1.71 23.93 -15.39
N ARG A 198 -1.55 23.27 -16.55
CA ARG A 198 -1.63 21.80 -16.62
C ARG A 198 -0.49 21.09 -15.89
N LEU A 199 0.76 21.58 -16.01
CA LEU A 199 1.89 21.00 -15.29
C LEU A 199 1.71 21.10 -13.77
N SER A 200 1.10 22.19 -13.28
CA SER A 200 0.83 22.39 -11.86
C SER A 200 -0.20 21.41 -11.29
N GLU A 201 -1.10 20.88 -12.12
CA GLU A 201 -2.00 19.79 -11.72
C GLU A 201 -1.27 18.46 -11.56
N ILE A 202 -0.18 18.22 -12.35
CA ILE A 202 0.59 16.99 -12.31
C ILE A 202 1.64 17.00 -11.20
N VAL A 203 2.36 18.12 -11.06
CA VAL A 203 3.45 18.31 -10.10
C VAL A 203 3.29 19.66 -9.39
N ASP A 204 3.47 19.70 -8.08
CA ASP A 204 3.49 20.97 -7.33
C ASP A 204 4.73 21.79 -7.69
N ILE A 205 4.53 22.90 -8.41
CA ILE A 205 5.58 23.72 -8.97
C ILE A 205 5.56 25.16 -8.42
N ARG A 206 6.75 25.76 -8.44
CA ARG A 206 6.92 27.21 -8.28
C ARG A 206 7.55 27.79 -9.54
N THR A 207 7.02 28.91 -9.97
CA THR A 207 7.50 29.62 -11.14
C THR A 207 8.20 30.91 -10.75
N GLN A 208 9.28 31.27 -11.47
CA GLN A 208 9.97 32.54 -11.35
C GLN A 208 10.21 33.13 -12.73
N GLU A 209 9.83 34.38 -12.93
CA GLU A 209 10.09 35.08 -14.19
C GLU A 209 11.59 35.28 -14.41
N ARG A 210 12.02 35.12 -15.66
CA ARG A 210 13.39 35.32 -16.11
C ARG A 210 13.57 36.74 -16.63
N SER A 211 14.73 37.35 -16.39
CA SER A 211 15.03 38.72 -16.75
C SER A 211 14.91 39.07 -18.25
N LEU A 212 15.03 38.08 -19.13
CA LEU A 212 14.89 38.21 -20.60
C LEU A 212 13.61 37.58 -21.14
N GLY A 213 12.62 37.36 -20.27
CA GLY A 213 11.36 36.71 -20.61
C GLY A 213 11.39 35.19 -20.48
N GLY A 214 10.20 34.61 -20.31
CA GLY A 214 9.98 33.21 -19.97
C GLY A 214 10.07 32.96 -18.47
N VAL A 215 10.00 31.67 -18.07
CA VAL A 215 9.90 31.26 -16.68
C VAL A 215 10.94 30.20 -16.32
N GLU A 216 11.42 30.23 -15.11
CA GLU A 216 12.12 29.14 -14.44
C GLU A 216 11.11 28.37 -13.59
N ILE A 217 11.15 27.04 -13.61
CA ILE A 217 10.26 26.17 -12.85
C ILE A 217 11.07 25.33 -11.88
N ARG A 218 10.62 25.31 -10.62
CA ARG A 218 11.20 24.48 -9.57
C ARG A 218 10.08 23.72 -8.83
N THR A 219 10.43 22.61 -8.19
CA THR A 219 9.57 22.03 -7.16
C THR A 219 9.44 22.99 -5.97
N THR A 220 8.45 22.75 -5.10
CA THR A 220 8.26 23.52 -3.88
C THR A 220 9.50 23.55 -3.00
N ASP A 221 10.29 22.48 -3.00
CA ASP A 221 11.55 22.33 -2.25
C ASP A 221 12.79 22.89 -2.99
N GLY A 222 12.60 23.43 -4.20
CA GLY A 222 13.63 24.15 -4.92
C GLY A 222 14.42 23.35 -5.96
N LEU A 223 14.07 22.10 -6.27
CA LEU A 223 14.68 21.35 -7.36
C LEU A 223 14.31 21.98 -8.71
N LEU A 224 15.31 22.21 -9.56
CA LEU A 224 15.13 22.86 -10.87
C LEU A 224 14.55 21.87 -11.88
N LEU A 225 13.34 22.14 -12.36
CA LEU A 225 12.64 21.35 -13.37
C LEU A 225 12.83 21.91 -14.78
N VAL A 226 12.69 23.22 -14.97
CA VAL A 226 12.83 23.88 -16.28
C VAL A 226 13.54 25.21 -16.13
N ASP A 227 14.53 25.46 -17.00
CA ASP A 227 15.17 26.75 -17.22
C ASP A 227 15.33 26.98 -18.74
N ILE A 228 16.54 26.86 -19.28
CA ILE A 228 16.80 26.82 -20.75
C ILE A 228 16.42 25.44 -21.28
N ASP A 229 16.79 24.43 -20.54
CA ASP A 229 16.49 23.02 -20.81
C ASP A 229 15.55 22.47 -19.72
N ALA A 230 14.86 21.39 -20.03
CA ALA A 230 13.97 20.69 -19.10
C ALA A 230 14.69 19.49 -18.47
N ALA A 231 14.44 19.24 -17.19
CA ALA A 231 14.75 17.97 -16.56
C ALA A 231 13.90 16.83 -17.16
N VAL A 232 14.31 15.60 -16.94
CA VAL A 232 13.55 14.42 -17.33
C VAL A 232 13.13 13.67 -16.06
N LEU A 233 11.84 13.41 -15.93
CA LEU A 233 11.28 12.59 -14.87
C LEU A 233 11.21 11.13 -15.33
N GLY A 234 11.51 10.19 -14.45
CA GLY A 234 11.49 8.77 -14.74
C GLY A 234 11.34 7.93 -13.47
N LEU A 235 11.40 6.62 -13.61
CA LEU A 235 11.46 5.71 -12.48
C LEU A 235 12.91 5.46 -12.05
N ASP A 236 13.12 5.18 -10.76
CA ASP A 236 14.43 4.84 -10.18
C ASP A 236 15.02 3.59 -10.87
N SER A 237 16.12 3.78 -11.60
CA SER A 237 16.82 2.70 -12.31
C SER A 237 17.48 1.69 -11.35
N ASN A 238 17.66 2.05 -10.08
CA ASN A 238 18.28 1.23 -9.04
C ASN A 238 17.24 0.48 -8.18
N ALA A 239 15.96 0.53 -8.54
CA ALA A 239 14.89 -0.14 -7.79
C ALA A 239 15.02 -1.69 -7.78
N GLY A 240 15.80 -2.27 -8.70
CA GLY A 240 16.04 -3.72 -8.76
C GLY A 240 14.75 -4.47 -9.09
N SER A 241 14.37 -5.40 -8.21
CA SER A 241 13.15 -6.22 -8.34
C SER A 241 11.93 -5.65 -7.63
N GLU A 242 11.98 -4.40 -7.19
CA GLU A 242 10.83 -3.77 -6.54
C GLU A 242 9.67 -3.64 -7.55
N PRO A 243 8.45 -4.06 -7.20
CA PRO A 243 7.31 -4.01 -8.12
C PRO A 243 6.90 -2.58 -8.47
N TYR A 244 7.18 -1.62 -7.59
CA TYR A 244 6.82 -0.21 -7.73
C TYR A 244 8.01 0.68 -7.44
N ALA A 245 8.78 1.01 -8.48
CA ALA A 245 9.92 1.93 -8.39
C ALA A 245 9.46 3.35 -8.02
N GLY A 246 10.29 4.06 -7.27
CA GLY A 246 10.11 5.47 -6.96
C GLY A 246 10.31 6.36 -8.18
N VAL A 247 9.91 7.63 -8.08
CA VAL A 247 10.10 8.63 -9.13
C VAL A 247 11.40 9.39 -8.92
N VAL A 248 12.17 9.53 -9.98
CA VAL A 248 13.43 10.26 -9.99
C VAL A 248 13.43 11.35 -11.04
N MET A 249 14.26 12.36 -10.80
CA MET A 249 14.54 13.44 -11.73
C MET A 249 15.99 13.38 -12.19
N MET A 250 16.21 13.46 -13.50
CA MET A 250 17.52 13.68 -14.11
C MET A 250 17.62 15.14 -14.58
N SER A 251 18.56 15.89 -14.01
CA SER A 251 18.85 17.25 -14.46
C SER A 251 19.52 17.23 -15.84
N PRO A 252 19.26 18.22 -16.74
CA PRO A 252 19.88 18.29 -18.07
C PRO A 252 21.41 18.35 -18.05
N ARG A 253 21.98 18.73 -16.91
CA ARG A 253 23.43 18.93 -16.73
C ARG A 253 24.08 17.88 -15.81
N SER A 254 23.33 16.83 -15.41
CA SER A 254 23.81 15.78 -14.53
C SER A 254 23.22 14.44 -14.97
N THR A 255 24.02 13.39 -14.88
CA THR A 255 23.55 12.01 -15.06
C THR A 255 23.11 11.38 -13.73
N SER A 256 23.17 12.12 -12.64
CA SER A 256 22.74 11.63 -11.32
C SER A 256 21.23 11.73 -11.22
N GLU A 257 20.61 10.63 -10.85
CA GLU A 257 19.20 10.57 -10.45
C GLU A 257 19.02 11.21 -9.07
N ILE A 258 18.00 12.02 -8.93
CA ILE A 258 17.58 12.63 -7.66
C ILE A 258 16.18 12.11 -7.37
N ALA A 259 15.97 11.49 -6.19
CA ALA A 259 14.64 11.07 -5.78
C ALA A 259 13.70 12.27 -5.74
N LEU A 260 12.58 12.18 -6.46
CA LEU A 260 11.58 13.26 -6.55
C LEU A 260 10.41 13.05 -5.59
N ASP A 261 10.14 11.81 -5.20
CA ASP A 261 8.98 11.42 -4.37
C ASP A 261 8.89 12.26 -3.09
N SER A 262 10.00 12.41 -2.37
CA SER A 262 10.08 13.17 -1.12
C SER A 262 10.06 14.70 -1.31
N HIS A 263 10.07 15.19 -2.56
CA HIS A 263 10.08 16.61 -2.91
C HIS A 263 8.78 17.08 -3.58
N MET A 264 7.74 16.22 -3.58
CA MET A 264 6.41 16.53 -4.11
C MET A 264 5.41 16.61 -2.97
N ASN A 265 4.80 17.78 -2.77
CA ASN A 265 3.82 18.02 -1.71
C ASN A 265 2.37 18.08 -2.24
N GLY A 266 2.18 18.05 -3.56
CA GLY A 266 0.90 18.12 -4.25
C GLY A 266 1.01 17.63 -5.69
N GLY A 267 -0.10 17.73 -6.43
CA GLY A 267 -0.23 17.26 -7.80
C GLY A 267 -0.69 15.81 -7.92
N GLU A 268 -1.10 15.45 -9.12
CA GLU A 268 -1.60 14.11 -9.46
C GLU A 268 -0.55 13.02 -9.12
N LEU A 269 0.73 13.26 -9.43
CA LEU A 269 1.82 12.32 -9.12
C LEU A 269 1.94 12.05 -7.61
N ASN A 270 1.87 13.08 -6.78
CA ASN A 270 1.89 12.89 -5.32
C ASN A 270 0.68 12.07 -4.86
N GLY A 271 -0.53 12.38 -5.34
CA GLY A 271 -1.74 11.62 -5.02
C GLY A 271 -1.64 10.15 -5.40
N LEU A 272 -1.13 9.86 -6.62
CA LEU A 272 -0.94 8.50 -7.13
C LEU A 272 0.09 7.71 -6.34
N LEU A 273 1.24 8.32 -6.03
CA LEU A 273 2.30 7.68 -5.23
C LEU A 273 1.81 7.38 -3.82
N ARG A 274 1.12 8.31 -3.16
CA ARG A 274 0.53 8.08 -1.84
C ARG A 274 -0.55 7.02 -1.86
N ALA A 275 -1.41 6.97 -2.88
CA ALA A 275 -2.39 5.91 -3.04
C ALA A 275 -1.69 4.55 -3.19
N ARG A 276 -0.67 4.45 -4.08
CA ARG A 276 0.07 3.23 -4.40
C ARG A 276 0.92 2.71 -3.23
N ASP A 277 1.67 3.60 -2.56
CA ASP A 277 2.75 3.22 -1.63
C ASP A 277 2.36 3.33 -0.16
N ARG A 278 1.20 3.94 0.15
CA ARG A 278 0.73 4.12 1.51
C ARG A 278 -0.71 3.65 1.71
N GLU A 279 -1.71 4.33 1.15
CA GLU A 279 -3.12 4.09 1.51
C GLU A 279 -3.57 2.67 1.16
N LEU A 280 -3.28 2.21 -0.07
CA LEU A 280 -3.63 0.85 -0.49
C LEU A 280 -2.77 -0.22 0.18
N VAL A 281 -1.51 0.09 0.51
CA VAL A 281 -0.64 -0.81 1.27
C VAL A 281 -1.16 -1.00 2.69
N ASP A 282 -1.52 0.08 3.37
CA ASP A 282 -2.06 0.02 4.73
C ASP A 282 -3.34 -0.82 4.76
N LEU A 283 -4.21 -0.68 3.75
CA LEU A 283 -5.40 -1.51 3.59
C LEU A 283 -5.06 -2.98 3.33
N GLN A 284 -4.10 -3.27 2.44
CA GLN A 284 -3.65 -4.64 2.16
C GLN A 284 -3.07 -5.32 3.40
N LEU A 285 -2.26 -4.61 4.19
CA LEU A 285 -1.71 -5.13 5.43
C LEU A 285 -2.81 -5.47 6.44
N ALA A 286 -3.78 -4.57 6.62
CA ALA A 286 -4.90 -4.77 7.54
C ALA A 286 -5.81 -5.92 7.08
N PHE A 287 -6.06 -6.04 5.77
CA PHE A 287 -6.82 -7.13 5.19
C PHE A 287 -6.08 -8.48 5.26
N GLY A 288 -4.75 -8.48 5.05
CA GLY A 288 -3.90 -9.66 5.23
C GLY A 288 -3.88 -10.15 6.69
N GLU A 289 -3.87 -9.24 7.67
CA GLU A 289 -3.97 -9.60 9.09
C GLU A 289 -5.36 -10.17 9.44
N PHE A 290 -6.43 -9.61 8.86
CA PHE A 290 -7.79 -10.17 8.98
C PHE A 290 -7.86 -11.59 8.44
N ALA A 291 -7.40 -11.84 7.23
CA ALA A 291 -7.45 -13.14 6.58
C ALA A 291 -6.61 -14.19 7.32
N ALA A 292 -5.38 -13.83 7.73
CA ALA A 292 -4.55 -14.69 8.55
C ALA A 292 -5.19 -14.98 9.92
N GLY A 293 -5.79 -13.97 10.54
CA GLY A 293 -6.53 -14.13 11.80
C GLY A 293 -7.71 -15.08 11.68
N ALA A 294 -8.44 -15.03 10.57
CA ALA A 294 -9.56 -15.96 10.30
C ALA A 294 -9.06 -17.40 10.10
N ALA A 295 -8.04 -17.58 9.26
CA ALA A 295 -7.44 -18.90 9.04
C ALA A 295 -6.85 -19.50 10.33
N GLU A 296 -6.13 -18.70 11.12
CA GLU A 296 -5.57 -19.11 12.42
C GLU A 296 -6.66 -19.42 13.45
N ALA A 297 -7.83 -18.72 13.42
CA ALA A 297 -8.96 -19.05 14.28
C ALA A 297 -9.52 -20.44 13.98
N LEU A 298 -9.74 -20.70 12.68
CA LEU A 298 -10.25 -21.99 12.21
C LEU A 298 -9.24 -23.11 12.50
N ASN A 299 -7.96 -22.88 12.22
CA ASN A 299 -6.88 -23.86 12.46
C ASN A 299 -6.71 -24.17 13.94
N ALA A 300 -6.75 -23.15 14.82
CA ALA A 300 -6.62 -23.36 16.26
C ALA A 300 -7.74 -24.25 16.82
N ALA A 301 -8.97 -24.05 16.36
CA ALA A 301 -10.12 -24.86 16.77
C ALA A 301 -10.07 -26.27 16.14
N HIS A 302 -9.73 -26.37 14.84
CA HIS A 302 -9.68 -27.67 14.15
C HIS A 302 -8.52 -28.56 14.63
N ASN A 303 -7.39 -27.96 15.07
CA ASN A 303 -6.30 -28.70 15.70
C ASN A 303 -6.64 -29.29 17.08
N GLN A 304 -7.76 -28.90 17.69
CA GLN A 304 -8.30 -29.50 18.89
C GLN A 304 -9.41 -30.53 18.59
N ALA A 305 -9.81 -30.62 17.32
CA ALA A 305 -10.81 -31.56 16.83
C ALA A 305 -10.17 -32.77 16.18
N SER A 306 -10.94 -33.83 16.02
CA SER A 306 -10.54 -35.06 15.34
C SER A 306 -11.61 -35.50 14.35
N ALA A 307 -11.19 -36.03 13.22
CA ALA A 307 -12.08 -36.73 12.30
C ALA A 307 -12.53 -38.08 12.86
N VAL A 308 -13.68 -38.58 12.39
CA VAL A 308 -14.19 -39.90 12.76
C VAL A 308 -14.60 -40.67 11.48
N PRO A 309 -13.83 -41.74 11.12
CA PRO A 309 -12.68 -42.32 11.80
C PRO A 309 -11.45 -41.43 11.78
N ALA A 310 -10.56 -41.61 12.76
CA ALA A 310 -9.30 -40.88 12.82
C ALA A 310 -8.40 -41.14 11.59
N PRO A 311 -7.67 -40.14 11.08
CA PRO A 311 -6.77 -40.31 9.93
C PRO A 311 -5.56 -41.20 10.29
N ALA A 312 -5.12 -42.07 9.36
CA ALA A 312 -3.97 -42.91 9.58
C ALA A 312 -2.67 -42.15 9.84
N ALA A 313 -2.57 -40.88 9.38
CA ALA A 313 -1.43 -40.02 9.66
C ALA A 313 -1.91 -38.57 9.81
N LEU A 314 -1.24 -37.84 10.69
CA LEU A 314 -1.31 -36.40 10.85
C LEU A 314 0.04 -35.82 10.43
N THR A 315 0.08 -35.09 9.31
CA THR A 315 1.27 -34.43 8.80
C THR A 315 1.10 -32.95 8.94
N GLY A 316 2.02 -32.33 9.66
CA GLY A 316 2.02 -30.91 9.95
C GLY A 316 2.55 -30.06 8.81
N ARG A 317 2.47 -28.75 9.00
CA ARG A 317 3.03 -27.73 8.11
C ARG A 317 4.55 -27.54 8.35
N ASN A 318 5.25 -26.95 7.39
CA ASN A 318 6.59 -26.44 7.62
C ASN A 318 6.51 -25.23 8.59
N THR A 319 7.02 -25.43 9.80
CA THR A 319 7.01 -24.44 10.89
C THR A 319 8.19 -23.48 10.85
N GLY A 320 9.18 -23.73 9.97
CA GLY A 320 10.47 -23.08 10.01
C GLY A 320 11.38 -23.53 11.18
N LEU A 321 10.94 -24.48 12.00
CA LEU A 321 11.72 -25.01 13.10
C LEU A 321 12.73 -26.04 12.61
N LEU A 322 13.89 -26.12 13.29
CA LEU A 322 14.94 -27.11 13.03
C LEU A 322 14.90 -28.21 14.10
N ALA A 323 15.37 -29.40 13.78
CA ALA A 323 15.48 -30.48 14.77
C ALA A 323 16.36 -30.11 15.96
N THR A 324 17.31 -29.18 15.79
CA THR A 324 18.19 -28.65 16.85
C THR A 324 17.55 -27.56 17.70
N ASP A 325 16.41 -27.03 17.29
CA ASP A 325 15.71 -25.99 18.05
C ASP A 325 15.18 -26.51 19.37
N ARG A 326 15.16 -25.61 20.37
CA ARG A 326 14.55 -25.94 21.65
C ARG A 326 13.06 -26.17 21.48
N LEU A 327 12.56 -27.16 22.17
CA LEU A 327 11.16 -27.53 22.14
C LEU A 327 10.24 -26.44 22.73
N ASN A 328 10.68 -25.76 23.78
CA ASN A 328 10.02 -24.57 24.41
C ASN A 328 8.51 -24.72 24.69
N PHE A 329 8.00 -25.95 24.79
CA PHE A 329 6.65 -26.19 25.25
C PHE A 329 6.59 -26.24 26.78
N THR A 330 5.44 -25.86 27.32
CA THR A 330 5.03 -26.11 28.71
C THR A 330 3.77 -26.97 28.70
N GLY A 331 3.38 -27.51 29.86
CA GLY A 331 2.10 -28.25 29.99
C GLY A 331 2.14 -29.66 29.42
N VAL A 332 0.98 -30.19 29.08
CA VAL A 332 0.75 -31.58 28.70
C VAL A 332 -0.08 -31.69 27.44
N THR A 333 0.30 -32.62 26.56
CA THR A 333 -0.51 -33.06 25.41
C THR A 333 -0.66 -34.59 25.46
N HIS A 334 -1.73 -35.09 24.89
CA HIS A 334 -1.96 -36.51 24.71
C HIS A 334 -1.92 -36.87 23.21
N ILE A 335 -1.26 -37.97 22.88
CA ILE A 335 -1.17 -38.52 21.52
C ILE A 335 -1.63 -39.98 21.61
N ALA A 336 -2.64 -40.36 20.84
CA ALA A 336 -3.15 -41.72 20.87
C ALA A 336 -3.24 -42.32 19.47
N ILE A 337 -3.00 -43.64 19.41
CA ILE A 337 -3.40 -44.48 18.28
C ILE A 337 -4.77 -45.08 18.67
N VAL A 338 -5.74 -44.95 17.78
CA VAL A 338 -7.09 -45.48 17.94
C VAL A 338 -7.43 -46.39 16.77
N ASP A 339 -8.30 -47.38 17.00
CA ASP A 339 -8.84 -48.20 15.93
C ASP A 339 -9.96 -47.51 15.13
N SER A 340 -10.51 -48.22 14.14
CA SER A 340 -11.60 -47.72 13.30
C SER A 340 -12.90 -47.43 14.05
N ASP A 341 -13.08 -47.99 15.23
CA ASP A 341 -14.24 -47.79 16.10
C ASP A 341 -14.03 -46.67 17.14
N GLY A 342 -12.86 -46.01 17.11
CA GLY A 342 -12.46 -44.95 18.02
C GLY A 342 -12.09 -45.46 19.41
N LEU A 343 -11.68 -46.73 19.53
CA LEU A 343 -11.14 -47.29 20.77
C LEU A 343 -9.61 -47.05 20.84
N VAL A 344 -9.13 -46.69 22.00
CA VAL A 344 -7.71 -46.48 22.24
C VAL A 344 -6.93 -47.83 22.06
N VAL A 345 -5.93 -47.83 21.21
CA VAL A 345 -4.95 -48.89 21.08
C VAL A 345 -3.71 -48.55 21.94
N ARG A 346 -3.22 -47.33 21.84
CA ARG A 346 -2.13 -46.78 22.63
C ARG A 346 -2.43 -45.32 22.98
N ASN A 347 -2.12 -44.91 24.21
CA ASN A 347 -2.26 -43.54 24.66
C ASN A 347 -0.94 -43.08 25.31
N LEU A 348 -0.40 -41.97 24.83
CA LEU A 348 0.83 -41.34 25.31
C LEU A 348 0.50 -40.00 25.96
N ARG A 349 0.85 -39.82 27.23
CA ARG A 349 0.83 -38.55 27.92
C ARG A 349 2.20 -37.89 27.82
N VAL A 350 2.32 -36.81 27.09
CA VAL A 350 3.54 -36.05 26.90
C VAL A 350 3.56 -34.89 27.88
N ASP A 351 4.48 -34.92 28.85
CA ASP A 351 4.66 -33.86 29.86
C ASP A 351 5.93 -33.06 29.49
N PHE A 352 5.72 -31.87 28.95
CA PHE A 352 6.81 -31.01 28.51
C PHE A 352 7.57 -30.38 29.68
N ASN A 353 6.91 -30.17 30.84
CA ASN A 353 7.56 -29.62 32.02
C ASN A 353 8.51 -30.64 32.66
N ALA A 354 8.12 -31.92 32.62
CA ALA A 354 8.95 -33.02 33.15
C ALA A 354 9.94 -33.60 32.13
N GLY A 355 9.77 -33.27 30.82
CA GLY A 355 10.58 -33.84 29.74
C GLY A 355 10.39 -35.35 29.56
N GLN A 356 9.13 -35.83 29.67
CA GLN A 356 8.84 -37.25 29.62
C GLN A 356 7.55 -37.59 28.88
N ILE A 357 7.52 -38.77 28.28
CA ILE A 357 6.36 -39.40 27.70
C ILE A 357 6.00 -40.60 28.57
N VAL A 358 4.77 -40.71 29.00
CA VAL A 358 4.25 -41.82 29.79
C VAL A 358 3.18 -42.54 28.99
N ASP A 359 3.35 -43.84 28.71
CA ASP A 359 2.33 -44.61 28.01
C ASP A 359 1.24 -45.14 28.95
N ASP A 360 0.21 -45.78 28.39
CA ASP A 360 -0.92 -46.38 29.10
C ASP A 360 -0.54 -47.57 30.00
N GLN A 361 0.71 -48.06 29.90
CA GLN A 361 1.30 -49.10 30.75
C GLN A 361 2.24 -48.53 31.80
N ALA A 362 2.26 -47.21 31.97
CA ALA A 362 3.14 -46.47 32.85
C ALA A 362 4.62 -46.55 32.56
N SER A 363 4.99 -46.94 31.31
CA SER A 363 6.38 -46.85 30.84
C SER A 363 6.76 -45.40 30.57
N VAL A 364 7.96 -45.03 30.99
CA VAL A 364 8.45 -43.65 30.85
C VAL A 364 9.59 -43.57 29.85
N THR A 365 9.39 -42.75 28.81
CA THR A 365 10.44 -42.35 27.86
C THR A 365 10.81 -40.89 28.09
N VAL A 366 12.07 -40.59 28.35
CA VAL A 366 12.55 -39.22 28.61
C VAL A 366 13.10 -38.61 27.32
N PHE A 367 12.97 -37.28 27.17
CA PHE A 367 13.53 -36.51 26.07
C PHE A 367 14.24 -35.25 26.59
N ALA A 368 15.27 -34.82 25.85
CA ALA A 368 15.90 -33.53 26.06
C ALA A 368 15.13 -32.41 25.38
N ASN A 369 15.50 -31.16 25.67
CA ASN A 369 14.78 -29.98 25.19
C ASN A 369 15.20 -29.61 23.78
N SER A 370 15.12 -30.57 22.82
CA SER A 370 15.19 -30.30 21.39
C SER A 370 14.04 -31.00 20.65
N ILE A 371 13.67 -30.47 19.49
CA ILE A 371 12.62 -31.06 18.65
C ILE A 371 13.03 -32.43 18.17
N GLY A 372 14.31 -32.65 17.81
CA GLY A 372 14.82 -33.94 17.35
C GLY A 372 14.86 -35.01 18.45
N ASP A 373 15.26 -34.63 19.69
CA ASP A 373 15.23 -35.54 20.84
C ASP A 373 13.78 -35.92 21.18
N PHE A 374 12.87 -34.96 21.17
CA PHE A 374 11.44 -35.23 21.38
C PHE A 374 10.86 -36.14 20.31
N GLN A 375 11.15 -35.89 19.01
CA GLN A 375 10.69 -36.74 17.92
C GLN A 375 11.20 -38.19 18.09
N THR A 376 12.49 -38.37 18.42
CA THR A 376 13.07 -39.69 18.66
C THR A 376 12.41 -40.40 19.84
N ALA A 377 12.14 -39.69 20.92
CA ALA A 377 11.46 -40.24 22.08
C ALA A 377 9.99 -40.58 21.79
N LEU A 378 9.30 -39.75 20.99
CA LEU A 378 7.92 -40.00 20.56
C LEU A 378 7.83 -41.25 19.67
N ASP A 379 8.73 -41.41 18.69
CA ASP A 379 8.82 -42.57 17.84
C ASP A 379 9.04 -43.87 18.65
N ALA A 380 9.99 -43.82 19.60
CA ALA A 380 10.25 -44.93 20.52
C ALA A 380 9.05 -45.28 21.42
N ALA A 381 8.27 -44.27 21.91
CA ALA A 381 7.12 -44.47 22.74
C ALA A 381 5.91 -45.01 21.98
N LEU A 382 5.75 -44.66 20.70
CA LEU A 382 4.73 -45.24 19.79
C LEU A 382 5.02 -46.72 19.50
N GLY A 383 6.27 -47.11 19.43
CA GLY A 383 6.71 -48.51 19.26
C GLY A 383 6.24 -49.12 17.93
N ALA A 384 5.60 -50.31 18.00
CA ALA A 384 5.09 -51.00 16.81
C ALA A 384 3.70 -50.48 16.36
N ASP A 385 3.03 -49.63 17.15
CA ASP A 385 1.67 -49.18 16.87
C ASP A 385 1.66 -47.92 16.00
N GLY A 386 2.80 -47.18 15.96
CA GLY A 386 2.91 -45.96 15.17
C GLY A 386 4.34 -45.46 15.05
N SER A 387 4.53 -44.44 14.24
CA SER A 387 5.83 -43.81 13.99
C SER A 387 5.72 -42.28 14.00
N ALA A 388 6.87 -41.62 14.28
CA ALA A 388 6.98 -40.16 14.26
C ALA A 388 8.24 -39.74 13.50
N SER A 389 8.12 -38.70 12.66
CA SER A 389 9.26 -38.13 11.92
C SER A 389 9.19 -36.59 11.94
N PHE A 390 10.37 -35.95 11.85
CA PHE A 390 10.46 -34.48 11.72
C PHE A 390 11.45 -34.19 10.60
N THR A 391 10.94 -33.57 9.52
CA THR A 391 11.75 -33.31 8.31
C THR A 391 11.35 -31.95 7.74
N ALA A 392 12.34 -31.13 7.38
CA ALA A 392 12.12 -29.80 6.76
C ALA A 392 11.08 -28.94 7.52
N GLY A 393 11.14 -28.96 8.85
CA GLY A 393 10.26 -28.17 9.71
C GLY A 393 8.87 -28.75 9.95
N ALA A 394 8.54 -29.91 9.38
CA ALA A 394 7.23 -30.56 9.52
C ALA A 394 7.31 -31.82 10.39
N LEU A 395 6.43 -31.90 11.39
CA LEU A 395 6.21 -33.09 12.21
C LEU A 395 5.13 -33.97 11.58
N SER A 396 5.40 -35.27 11.45
CA SER A 396 4.41 -36.26 11.02
C SER A 396 4.32 -37.36 12.07
N ILE A 397 3.08 -37.78 12.37
CA ILE A 397 2.78 -38.89 13.25
C ILE A 397 1.86 -39.86 12.50
N SER A 398 2.19 -41.12 12.44
CA SER A 398 1.46 -42.14 11.69
C SER A 398 1.06 -43.30 12.59
N ALA A 399 -0.09 -43.90 12.33
CA ALA A 399 -0.47 -45.21 12.86
C ALA A 399 0.00 -46.30 11.90
N ASP A 400 0.77 -47.29 12.40
CA ASP A 400 1.33 -48.38 11.58
C ASP A 400 0.42 -49.61 11.56
N LEU A 401 -0.63 -49.64 12.37
CA LEU A 401 -1.66 -50.65 12.39
C LEU A 401 -2.72 -50.42 11.31
N VAL A 402 -3.12 -51.48 10.62
CA VAL A 402 -4.14 -51.41 9.56
C VAL A 402 -5.49 -50.98 10.16
N GLY A 403 -6.07 -49.92 9.61
CA GLY A 403 -7.36 -49.36 10.06
C GLY A 403 -7.29 -48.51 11.32
N ALA A 404 -6.10 -48.29 11.87
CA ALA A 404 -5.91 -47.38 12.98
C ALA A 404 -5.66 -45.95 12.50
N GLY A 405 -5.86 -45.00 13.39
CA GLY A 405 -5.64 -43.57 13.15
C GLY A 405 -5.00 -42.87 14.35
N VAL A 406 -4.51 -41.65 14.08
CA VAL A 406 -3.83 -40.79 15.04
C VAL A 406 -4.77 -39.72 15.59
N VAL A 407 -4.74 -39.52 16.89
CA VAL A 407 -5.50 -38.47 17.60
C VAL A 407 -4.58 -37.71 18.52
N VAL A 408 -4.71 -36.38 18.53
CA VAL A 408 -3.95 -35.50 19.44
C VAL A 408 -4.93 -34.61 20.19
N SER A 409 -4.80 -34.51 21.50
CA SER A 409 -5.57 -33.58 22.32
C SER A 409 -4.71 -32.90 23.39
N ASN A 410 -5.02 -31.65 23.70
CA ASN A 410 -4.40 -30.97 24.85
C ASN A 410 -5.02 -31.48 26.16
N ASP A 411 -4.22 -31.48 27.23
CA ASP A 411 -4.75 -31.71 28.58
C ASP A 411 -5.64 -30.52 29.00
N ALA A 412 -6.81 -30.85 29.56
CA ALA A 412 -7.78 -29.80 29.92
C ALA A 412 -7.35 -28.93 31.11
N THR A 413 -6.48 -29.45 31.99
CA THR A 413 -6.04 -28.79 33.23
C THR A 413 -4.67 -28.10 33.06
N SER A 414 -3.83 -28.63 32.21
CA SER A 414 -2.47 -28.15 31.95
C SER A 414 -2.16 -28.24 30.43
N PRO A 415 -2.86 -27.43 29.58
CA PRO A 415 -2.67 -27.54 28.16
C PRO A 415 -1.23 -27.24 27.72
N SER A 416 -0.76 -27.97 26.71
CA SER A 416 0.54 -27.67 26.12
C SER A 416 0.53 -26.32 25.43
N LEU A 417 1.58 -25.50 25.64
CA LEU A 417 1.70 -24.17 25.04
C LEU A 417 3.16 -23.89 24.60
N ARG A 418 3.31 -23.39 23.37
CA ARG A 418 4.51 -22.75 22.84
C ARG A 418 4.10 -21.50 22.04
N GLY A 419 4.67 -20.34 22.35
CA GLY A 419 4.31 -19.09 21.67
C GLY A 419 2.80 -18.76 21.76
N GLY A 420 2.11 -19.24 22.80
CA GLY A 420 0.67 -19.06 22.97
C GLY A 420 -0.21 -20.10 22.25
N HIS A 421 0.38 -21.08 21.55
CA HIS A 421 -0.35 -22.07 20.76
C HIS A 421 -0.15 -23.49 21.33
N GLY A 422 -1.19 -24.35 21.23
CA GLY A 422 -1.12 -25.74 21.64
C GLY A 422 -0.27 -26.59 20.69
N PHE A 423 0.15 -27.77 21.16
CA PHE A 423 1.07 -28.66 20.45
C PHE A 423 0.64 -28.96 18.99
N SER A 424 -0.60 -29.48 18.81
CA SER A 424 -1.13 -29.78 17.47
C SER A 424 -1.13 -28.56 16.55
N HIS A 425 -1.54 -27.39 17.07
CA HIS A 425 -1.60 -26.15 16.31
C HIS A 425 -0.23 -25.57 15.95
N VAL A 426 0.78 -25.65 16.86
CA VAL A 426 2.15 -25.23 16.53
C VAL A 426 2.70 -25.96 15.34
N PHE A 427 2.56 -27.29 15.33
CA PHE A 427 3.00 -28.10 14.19
C PHE A 427 2.00 -28.15 13.02
N GLY A 428 0.77 -27.65 13.20
CA GLY A 428 -0.26 -27.68 12.16
C GLY A 428 -0.70 -29.09 11.79
N LEU A 429 -0.69 -30.03 12.75
CA LEU A 429 -0.96 -31.45 12.51
C LEU A 429 -2.36 -31.69 11.93
N ASN A 430 -3.33 -30.87 12.34
CA ASN A 430 -4.71 -30.92 11.87
C ASN A 430 -5.19 -29.54 11.43
N ASP A 431 -4.41 -28.80 10.65
CA ASP A 431 -4.85 -27.53 10.07
C ASP A 431 -6.02 -27.78 9.10
N LEU A 432 -7.01 -26.88 9.13
CA LEU A 432 -8.14 -26.87 8.20
C LEU A 432 -7.80 -26.04 6.96
N VAL A 433 -7.14 -24.90 7.17
CA VAL A 433 -6.72 -23.97 6.12
C VAL A 433 -5.20 -23.96 6.04
N THR A 434 -4.66 -24.09 4.83
CA THR A 434 -3.23 -24.07 4.54
C THR A 434 -2.85 -22.83 3.73
N HIS A 435 -1.59 -22.42 3.85
CA HIS A 435 -0.97 -21.35 3.08
C HIS A 435 0.48 -21.68 2.79
N GLY A 436 1.05 -21.17 1.71
CA GLY A 436 2.43 -21.42 1.31
C GLY A 436 3.51 -20.92 2.28
N SER A 437 3.19 -19.87 3.07
CA SER A 437 4.05 -19.32 4.11
C SER A 437 3.35 -19.39 5.47
N PRO A 438 4.06 -19.27 6.61
CA PRO A 438 3.46 -19.23 7.93
C PRO A 438 2.41 -18.14 8.07
N LEU A 439 1.23 -18.45 8.60
CA LEU A 439 0.16 -17.48 8.85
C LEU A 439 0.41 -16.70 10.15
N SER A 440 1.03 -17.34 11.13
CA SER A 440 1.41 -16.74 12.41
C SER A 440 2.91 -16.56 12.50
N TYR A 441 3.34 -15.39 12.95
CA TYR A 441 4.74 -15.07 13.21
C TYR A 441 5.15 -15.26 14.69
N ALA A 442 4.30 -15.89 15.49
CA ALA A 442 4.59 -16.29 16.87
C ALA A 442 5.39 -17.60 16.87
N THR A 443 6.68 -17.50 16.65
CA THR A 443 7.57 -18.66 16.46
C THR A 443 7.85 -19.48 17.72
N GLY A 444 7.61 -18.89 18.90
CA GLY A 444 8.02 -19.46 20.19
C GLY A 444 9.55 -19.50 20.37
N LEU A 445 10.32 -18.82 19.53
CA LEU A 445 11.77 -18.67 19.69
C LEU A 445 12.09 -17.58 20.71
N SER A 446 13.12 -17.81 21.51
CA SER A 446 13.66 -16.86 22.47
C SER A 446 14.98 -16.26 22.01
N GLY A 447 15.45 -15.19 22.66
CA GLY A 447 16.73 -14.59 22.31
C GLY A 447 17.94 -15.52 22.44
N THR A 448 17.84 -16.60 23.23
CA THR A 448 18.91 -17.59 23.43
C THR A 448 18.87 -18.76 22.45
N ASP A 449 17.79 -18.87 21.65
CA ASP A 449 17.66 -19.91 20.63
C ASP A 449 18.53 -19.61 19.42
N LEU A 450 18.93 -20.66 18.68
CA LEU A 450 19.69 -20.50 17.47
C LEU A 450 18.85 -19.84 16.38
N HIS A 451 19.43 -18.89 15.65
CA HIS A 451 18.69 -18.29 14.53
C HIS A 451 18.63 -19.22 13.31
N GLY A 452 19.63 -20.08 13.09
CA GLY A 452 19.64 -21.11 12.05
C GLY A 452 19.77 -20.61 10.59
N PHE A 453 19.96 -19.30 10.36
CA PHE A 453 20.20 -18.72 9.03
C PHE A 453 21.67 -18.83 8.65
N THR A 454 21.95 -18.89 7.34
CA THR A 454 23.30 -19.00 6.80
C THR A 454 24.04 -17.68 6.93
N VAL A 455 25.29 -17.74 7.45
CA VAL A 455 26.16 -16.56 7.57
C VAL A 455 26.49 -15.99 6.19
N GLY A 456 26.28 -14.70 6.00
CA GLY A 456 26.51 -14.00 4.74
C GLY A 456 25.28 -13.85 3.86
N ASP A 457 24.18 -14.55 4.15
CA ASP A 457 22.88 -14.26 3.51
C ASP A 457 22.42 -12.85 3.85
N THR A 458 21.66 -12.23 2.95
CA THR A 458 21.37 -10.80 3.04
C THR A 458 19.88 -10.50 3.07
N LEU A 459 19.53 -9.43 3.83
CA LEU A 459 18.28 -8.69 3.69
C LEU A 459 18.58 -7.30 3.18
N THR A 460 17.67 -6.75 2.39
CA THR A 460 17.68 -5.32 2.03
C THR A 460 16.46 -4.64 2.63
N PHE A 461 16.70 -3.70 3.52
CA PHE A 461 15.66 -2.87 4.12
C PHE A 461 15.43 -1.62 3.28
N ALA A 462 14.18 -1.24 3.08
CA ALA A 462 13.76 0.06 2.59
C ALA A 462 13.24 0.89 3.77
N ILE A 463 13.93 1.97 4.07
CA ILE A 463 13.48 2.96 5.04
C ILE A 463 12.54 3.92 4.29
N ARG A 464 11.27 3.95 4.69
CA ARG A 464 10.26 4.82 4.07
C ARG A 464 9.93 6.00 4.96
N ASP A 465 9.76 7.15 4.33
CA ASP A 465 9.24 8.35 4.97
C ASP A 465 7.73 8.20 5.28
N THR A 466 7.18 9.19 5.95
CA THR A 466 5.76 9.20 6.36
C THR A 466 4.78 9.29 5.18
N ASP A 467 5.24 9.69 4.00
CA ASP A 467 4.46 9.72 2.74
C ASP A 467 4.50 8.39 1.97
N GLY A 468 5.37 7.44 2.38
CA GLY A 468 5.57 6.13 1.75
C GLY A 468 6.76 6.06 0.81
N SER A 469 7.40 7.19 0.48
CA SER A 469 8.59 7.24 -0.38
C SER A 469 9.80 6.57 0.28
N ILE A 470 10.71 6.01 -0.53
CA ILE A 470 11.93 5.37 -0.03
C ILE A 470 13.02 6.44 0.22
N ALA A 471 13.24 6.74 1.50
CA ALA A 471 14.31 7.64 1.92
C ALA A 471 15.70 6.99 1.80
N ARG A 472 15.80 5.69 2.09
CA ARG A 472 17.08 4.97 2.09
C ARG A 472 16.91 3.46 1.95
N ARG A 473 17.88 2.83 1.28
CA ARG A 473 18.08 1.37 1.27
C ARG A 473 19.25 0.99 2.18
N VAL A 474 19.07 -0.02 3.02
CA VAL A 474 20.09 -0.52 3.96
C VAL A 474 20.26 -2.02 3.73
N ALA A 475 21.46 -2.43 3.35
CA ALA A 475 21.81 -3.84 3.25
C ALA A 475 22.23 -4.37 4.63
N PHE A 476 21.69 -5.51 5.02
CA PHE A 476 22.06 -6.27 6.20
C PHE A 476 22.59 -7.64 5.75
N ALA A 477 23.65 -8.14 6.38
CA ALA A 477 24.15 -9.49 6.15
C ALA A 477 24.14 -10.24 7.49
N VAL A 478 23.72 -11.51 7.46
CA VAL A 478 23.71 -12.40 8.64
C VAL A 478 25.14 -12.57 9.15
N GLY A 479 25.36 -12.15 10.41
CA GLY A 479 26.65 -12.22 11.08
C GLY A 479 27.02 -13.63 11.58
N ALA A 480 28.21 -13.76 12.15
CA ALA A 480 28.72 -15.03 12.70
C ALA A 480 28.10 -15.42 14.06
N GLY A 481 27.32 -14.56 14.70
CA GLY A 481 26.64 -14.84 15.93
C GLY A 481 25.53 -15.87 15.73
N ALA A 482 25.41 -16.87 16.61
CA ALA A 482 24.53 -18.01 16.38
C ALA A 482 23.10 -17.86 16.92
N THR A 483 22.82 -16.87 17.78
CA THR A 483 21.54 -16.76 18.49
C THR A 483 20.63 -15.67 17.91
N ILE A 484 19.32 -15.76 18.19
CA ILE A 484 18.35 -14.70 17.85
C ILE A 484 18.77 -13.36 18.48
N ALA A 485 19.35 -13.36 19.70
CA ALA A 485 19.84 -12.14 20.32
C ALA A 485 20.99 -11.50 19.55
N SER A 486 21.96 -12.29 19.04
CA SER A 486 23.03 -11.76 18.20
C SER A 486 22.52 -11.27 16.85
N LEU A 487 21.60 -12.01 16.20
CA LEU A 487 20.96 -11.61 14.96
C LEU A 487 20.26 -10.24 15.11
N ARG A 488 19.51 -10.06 16.20
CA ARG A 488 18.85 -8.79 16.50
C ARG A 488 19.85 -7.64 16.71
N ALA A 489 20.93 -7.89 17.46
CA ALA A 489 21.97 -6.87 17.67
C ALA A 489 22.62 -6.43 16.36
N ASP A 490 22.87 -7.35 15.43
CA ASP A 490 23.42 -7.07 14.10
C ASP A 490 22.42 -6.29 13.24
N MET A 491 21.11 -6.64 13.29
CA MET A 491 20.05 -5.89 12.61
C MET A 491 19.89 -4.48 13.18
N ASP A 492 19.91 -4.33 14.50
CA ASP A 492 19.81 -3.02 15.18
C ASP A 492 21.01 -2.13 14.82
N ALA A 493 22.19 -2.70 14.65
CA ALA A 493 23.38 -1.98 14.19
C ALA A 493 23.23 -1.52 12.74
N ALA A 494 22.67 -2.35 11.85
CA ALA A 494 22.42 -1.99 10.45
C ALA A 494 21.34 -0.90 10.32
N LEU A 495 20.30 -0.97 11.16
CA LEU A 495 19.17 -0.02 11.18
C LEU A 495 19.43 1.20 12.09
N ALA A 496 20.66 1.39 12.59
CA ALA A 496 20.99 2.44 13.56
C ALA A 496 20.50 3.84 13.11
N GLY A 497 19.68 4.47 13.93
CA GLY A 497 19.09 5.79 13.68
C GLY A 497 17.75 5.76 12.91
N TYR A 498 17.31 4.60 12.44
CA TYR A 498 16.05 4.44 11.68
C TYR A 498 15.08 3.49 12.36
N GLY A 499 15.57 2.43 12.99
CA GLY A 499 14.73 1.42 13.60
C GLY A 499 15.45 0.55 14.61
N GLN A 500 14.66 -0.22 15.36
CA GLN A 500 15.11 -1.22 16.31
C GLN A 500 14.25 -2.48 16.19
N THR A 501 14.85 -3.63 16.46
CA THR A 501 14.14 -4.91 16.54
C THR A 501 13.61 -5.16 17.95
N SER A 502 12.41 -5.75 18.03
CA SER A 502 11.78 -6.17 19.30
C SER A 502 11.33 -7.62 19.19
N LEU A 503 11.68 -8.45 20.17
CA LEU A 503 11.23 -9.83 20.30
C LEU A 503 10.31 -9.94 21.50
N ASP A 504 9.06 -10.37 21.27
CA ASP A 504 8.08 -10.57 22.34
C ASP A 504 8.20 -11.97 23.00
N ALA A 505 7.38 -12.20 24.05
CA ALA A 505 7.37 -13.47 24.78
C ALA A 505 6.87 -14.66 23.94
N ASN A 506 6.16 -14.42 22.82
CA ASN A 506 5.67 -15.44 21.91
C ASN A 506 6.66 -15.72 20.77
N GLY A 507 7.84 -15.09 20.77
CA GLY A 507 8.86 -15.25 19.73
C GLY A 507 8.54 -14.49 18.45
N ARG A 508 7.66 -13.48 18.52
CA ARG A 508 7.41 -12.57 17.38
C ARG A 508 8.51 -11.52 17.34
N LEU A 509 9.25 -11.50 16.24
CA LEU A 509 10.27 -10.50 15.96
C LEU A 509 9.68 -9.39 15.10
N THR A 510 9.72 -8.17 15.58
CA THR A 510 9.19 -6.98 14.86
C THR A 510 10.27 -5.93 14.70
N ILE A 511 10.18 -5.13 13.65
CA ILE A 511 11.03 -3.95 13.41
C ILE A 511 10.18 -2.71 13.71
N VAL A 512 10.63 -1.92 14.68
CA VAL A 512 9.96 -0.69 15.09
C VAL A 512 10.74 0.50 14.54
N ALA A 513 10.09 1.33 13.74
CA ALA A 513 10.68 2.58 13.24
C ALA A 513 11.00 3.54 14.41
N THR A 514 12.16 4.16 14.38
CA THR A 514 12.62 5.14 15.38
C THR A 514 12.96 6.45 14.66
N GLY A 515 12.43 7.56 15.16
CA GLY A 515 12.62 8.89 14.54
C GLY A 515 11.34 9.44 13.90
N ASN A 516 11.23 10.76 13.91
CA ASN A 516 10.00 11.45 13.50
C ASN A 516 9.74 11.45 11.98
N SER A 517 10.77 11.18 11.18
CA SER A 517 10.68 11.14 9.72
C SER A 517 10.47 9.73 9.16
N VAL A 518 10.69 8.68 9.95
CA VAL A 518 10.55 7.30 9.50
C VAL A 518 9.09 6.86 9.64
N GLY A 519 8.43 6.64 8.53
CA GLY A 519 7.06 6.13 8.48
C GLY A 519 7.00 4.61 8.66
N ARG A 520 7.83 3.88 7.90
CA ARG A 520 7.87 2.41 7.89
C ARG A 520 9.24 1.89 7.48
N ILE A 521 9.59 0.68 7.91
CA ILE A 521 10.75 -0.07 7.45
C ILE A 521 10.25 -1.36 6.82
N ASP A 522 10.49 -1.53 5.53
CA ASP A 522 10.10 -2.71 4.76
C ASP A 522 11.32 -3.55 4.42
N VAL A 523 11.10 -4.81 4.05
CA VAL A 523 12.10 -5.68 3.42
C VAL A 523 11.77 -5.80 1.94
N ILE A 524 12.70 -5.40 1.08
CA ILE A 524 12.57 -5.39 -0.38
C ILE A 524 13.43 -6.46 -1.05
N GLY A 525 14.25 -7.15 -0.29
CA GLY A 525 15.05 -8.27 -0.75
C GLY A 525 15.45 -9.16 0.41
N ASP A 526 15.27 -10.47 0.27
CA ASP A 526 15.62 -11.47 1.27
C ASP A 526 16.20 -12.70 0.56
N THR A 527 17.48 -13.00 0.81
CA THR A 527 18.17 -14.18 0.31
C THR A 527 18.41 -15.22 1.41
N THR A 528 17.88 -14.97 2.61
CA THR A 528 18.12 -15.84 3.77
C THR A 528 17.37 -17.16 3.63
N SER A 529 17.91 -18.21 4.22
CA SER A 529 17.26 -19.52 4.33
C SER A 529 17.59 -20.15 5.67
N ARG A 530 16.56 -20.65 6.37
CA ARG A 530 16.71 -21.28 7.67
C ARG A 530 16.92 -22.78 7.55
N GLY A 531 18.17 -23.20 7.55
CA GLY A 531 18.56 -24.62 7.49
C GLY A 531 17.91 -25.35 6.32
N ASP A 532 17.37 -26.55 6.60
CA ASP A 532 16.68 -27.42 5.64
C ASP A 532 15.20 -27.07 5.42
N THR A 533 14.67 -26.08 6.15
CA THR A 533 13.26 -25.67 6.02
C THR A 533 12.99 -24.87 4.74
N GLY A 534 14.01 -24.21 4.20
CA GLY A 534 13.90 -23.36 3.02
C GLY A 534 13.15 -22.04 3.25
N LEU A 535 12.64 -21.78 4.45
CA LEU A 535 11.95 -20.53 4.77
C LEU A 535 12.94 -19.41 5.02
N SER A 536 12.65 -18.25 4.44
CA SER A 536 13.43 -17.03 4.64
C SER A 536 13.17 -16.40 6.02
N MET A 537 13.97 -15.42 6.38
CA MET A 537 13.74 -14.61 7.61
C MET A 537 12.43 -13.85 7.52
N SER A 538 12.09 -13.34 6.35
CA SER A 538 10.81 -12.67 6.09
C SER A 538 9.62 -13.62 6.21
N ASP A 539 9.74 -14.88 5.75
CA ASP A 539 8.69 -15.89 5.91
C ASP A 539 8.41 -16.20 7.38
N ILE A 540 9.47 -16.34 8.19
CA ILE A 540 9.36 -16.75 9.60
C ILE A 540 8.87 -15.61 10.49
N PHE A 541 9.35 -14.38 10.27
CA PHE A 541 9.06 -13.24 11.14
C PHE A 541 8.07 -12.23 10.53
N GLY A 542 7.66 -12.40 9.28
CA GLY A 542 6.72 -11.50 8.62
C GLY A 542 7.31 -10.12 8.31
N PHE A 543 8.59 -10.06 7.95
CA PHE A 543 9.22 -8.80 7.60
C PHE A 543 8.78 -8.30 6.24
N GLY A 544 8.67 -6.98 6.14
CA GLY A 544 8.28 -6.29 4.91
C GLY A 544 6.78 -6.21 4.69
N GLU A 545 6.42 -5.60 3.59
CA GLU A 545 5.03 -5.36 3.20
C GLU A 545 4.46 -6.57 2.43
N THR A 546 5.29 -7.21 1.59
CA THR A 546 4.82 -8.18 0.60
C THR A 546 4.17 -9.42 1.24
N LEU A 547 4.87 -10.09 2.17
CA LEU A 547 4.34 -11.31 2.77
C LEU A 547 3.12 -11.05 3.67
N PRO A 548 3.13 -10.09 4.62
CA PRO A 548 1.96 -9.80 5.42
C PRO A 548 0.74 -9.36 4.61
N SER A 549 0.92 -8.60 3.53
CA SER A 549 -0.17 -8.14 2.66
C SER A 549 -0.75 -9.27 1.79
N GLN A 550 0.03 -10.31 1.50
CA GLN A 550 -0.39 -11.43 0.64
C GLN A 550 -0.96 -12.63 1.41
N ARG A 551 -1.03 -12.57 2.74
CA ARG A 551 -1.59 -13.68 3.55
C ARG A 551 -3.05 -14.02 3.25
N SER A 552 -3.78 -13.13 2.60
CA SER A 552 -5.14 -13.37 2.10
C SER A 552 -5.19 -14.12 0.76
N ARG A 553 -4.06 -14.30 0.10
CA ARG A 553 -3.95 -15.01 -1.17
C ARG A 553 -3.51 -16.45 -0.95
N SER A 554 -3.92 -17.34 -1.82
CA SER A 554 -3.51 -18.75 -1.77
C SER A 554 -3.85 -19.43 -0.43
N LEU A 555 -4.89 -18.96 0.25
CA LEU A 555 -5.49 -19.70 1.35
C LEU A 555 -6.35 -20.83 0.78
N GLU A 556 -6.04 -22.06 1.16
CA GLU A 556 -6.73 -23.23 0.63
C GLU A 556 -7.20 -24.14 1.76
N ILE A 557 -8.31 -24.84 1.53
CA ILE A 557 -8.69 -25.98 2.40
C ILE A 557 -7.62 -27.06 2.20
N ARG A 558 -7.13 -27.63 3.31
CA ARG A 558 -6.12 -28.69 3.25
C ARG A 558 -6.57 -29.79 2.29
N SER A 559 -5.68 -30.16 1.36
CA SER A 559 -6.02 -31.00 0.21
C SER A 559 -6.61 -32.36 0.58
N ASP A 560 -6.18 -32.97 1.68
CA ASP A 560 -6.72 -34.26 2.14
C ASP A 560 -8.15 -34.15 2.68
N ILE A 561 -8.54 -33.00 3.25
CA ILE A 561 -9.92 -32.70 3.68
C ILE A 561 -10.79 -32.37 2.46
N GLN A 562 -10.24 -31.61 1.51
CA GLN A 562 -10.96 -31.25 0.27
C GLN A 562 -11.30 -32.48 -0.57
N VAL A 563 -10.37 -33.42 -0.69
CA VAL A 563 -10.57 -34.69 -1.42
C VAL A 563 -11.48 -35.66 -0.65
N ASN A 564 -11.38 -35.69 0.67
CA ASN A 564 -12.17 -36.54 1.52
C ASN A 564 -12.79 -35.73 2.70
N PRO A 565 -14.02 -35.24 2.57
CA PRO A 565 -14.72 -34.48 3.61
C PRO A 565 -14.89 -35.22 4.95
N ASP A 566 -14.76 -36.55 4.99
CA ASP A 566 -14.79 -37.34 6.23
C ASP A 566 -13.57 -37.07 7.12
N ARG A 567 -12.52 -36.44 6.58
CA ARG A 567 -11.34 -35.98 7.34
C ARG A 567 -11.55 -34.66 8.07
N LEU A 568 -12.68 -33.99 7.87
CA LEU A 568 -13.03 -32.80 8.64
C LEU A 568 -13.24 -33.16 10.10
N GLY A 569 -12.48 -32.53 11.01
CA GLY A 569 -12.56 -32.76 12.44
C GLY A 569 -13.86 -32.20 13.02
N SER A 570 -14.76 -33.09 13.45
CA SER A 570 -16.03 -32.70 14.11
C SER A 570 -16.10 -33.12 15.58
N ALA A 571 -15.32 -34.14 15.98
CA ALA A 571 -15.29 -34.67 17.33
C ALA A 571 -14.15 -34.09 18.17
N GLN A 572 -14.23 -34.22 19.49
CA GLN A 572 -13.11 -33.97 20.41
C GLN A 572 -12.82 -35.24 21.21
N ALA A 573 -11.55 -35.68 21.16
CA ALA A 573 -11.13 -36.83 21.95
C ALA A 573 -10.79 -36.43 23.39
N ASP A 574 -11.32 -37.16 24.37
CA ASP A 574 -10.92 -37.05 25.76
C ASP A 574 -9.94 -38.18 26.09
N LEU A 575 -8.63 -37.84 25.98
CA LEU A 575 -7.54 -38.81 26.14
C LEU A 575 -7.00 -38.83 27.59
N ALA A 576 -7.38 -37.89 28.45
CA ALA A 576 -6.86 -37.82 29.81
C ALA A 576 -7.30 -39.06 30.60
N GLY A 577 -6.33 -39.91 31.01
CA GLY A 577 -6.60 -41.14 31.72
C GLY A 577 -7.26 -42.25 30.92
N ALA A 578 -7.41 -42.10 29.62
CA ALA A 578 -8.02 -43.16 28.79
C ALA A 578 -7.03 -44.35 28.63
N ALA A 579 -7.46 -45.55 29.04
CA ALA A 579 -6.71 -46.79 28.88
C ALA A 579 -7.04 -47.46 27.54
N ALA A 580 -6.20 -48.43 27.13
CA ALA A 580 -6.46 -49.25 25.96
C ALA A 580 -7.87 -49.87 26.02
N GLY A 581 -8.61 -49.87 24.90
CA GLY A 581 -9.98 -50.31 24.78
C GLY A 581 -11.06 -49.25 25.19
N THR A 582 -10.65 -48.06 25.68
CA THR A 582 -11.63 -46.99 25.96
C THR A 582 -12.03 -46.29 24.65
N ARG A 583 -13.35 -46.09 24.47
CA ARG A 583 -13.85 -45.31 23.33
C ARG A 583 -13.65 -43.81 23.57
N VAL A 584 -12.89 -43.15 22.71
CA VAL A 584 -12.56 -41.71 22.82
C VAL A 584 -13.08 -40.91 21.65
N LEU A 585 -13.49 -41.56 20.55
CA LEU A 585 -14.12 -40.93 19.40
C LEU A 585 -15.49 -41.56 19.10
N SER A 586 -16.45 -40.72 18.71
CA SER A 586 -17.80 -41.17 18.31
C SER A 586 -18.29 -40.35 17.11
N PRO A 587 -18.92 -40.99 16.10
CA PRO A 587 -19.47 -40.27 14.93
C PRO A 587 -20.52 -39.21 15.27
N GLY A 588 -21.18 -39.32 16.43
CA GLY A 588 -22.18 -38.32 16.91
C GLY A 588 -21.58 -37.19 17.74
N ASP A 589 -20.29 -37.11 17.89
CA ASP A 589 -19.64 -36.03 18.66
C ASP A 589 -19.42 -34.77 17.78
N GLY A 590 -20.15 -33.71 18.11
CA GLY A 590 -20.08 -32.41 17.44
C GLY A 590 -19.27 -31.36 18.18
N ARG A 591 -18.57 -31.69 19.27
CA ARG A 591 -17.81 -30.70 20.06
C ARG A 591 -16.72 -30.03 19.31
N GLY A 592 -16.05 -30.71 18.37
CA GLY A 592 -15.05 -30.11 17.49
C GLY A 592 -15.65 -29.06 16.55
N ALA A 593 -16.78 -29.37 15.90
CA ALA A 593 -17.48 -28.43 15.05
C ALA A 593 -18.02 -27.22 15.84
N LEU A 594 -18.52 -27.44 17.07
CA LEU A 594 -18.94 -26.36 17.97
C LEU A 594 -17.77 -25.46 18.40
N ALA A 595 -16.59 -26.03 18.60
CA ALA A 595 -15.39 -25.26 18.90
C ALA A 595 -14.96 -24.36 17.73
N ILE A 596 -15.14 -24.84 16.49
CA ILE A 596 -14.87 -24.05 15.27
C ILE A 596 -15.89 -22.90 15.16
N GLU A 597 -17.19 -23.16 15.35
CA GLU A 597 -18.22 -22.11 15.42
C GLU A 597 -17.85 -21.03 16.45
N GLY A 598 -17.50 -21.46 17.67
CA GLY A 598 -17.11 -20.56 18.77
C GLY A 598 -15.85 -19.74 18.48
N ALA A 599 -14.98 -20.18 17.58
CA ALA A 599 -13.73 -19.49 17.27
C ALA A 599 -13.95 -18.10 16.65
N GLY A 600 -15.12 -17.87 16.02
CA GLY A 600 -15.49 -16.57 15.45
C GLY A 600 -15.63 -15.45 16.48
N THR A 601 -16.02 -15.79 17.69
CA THR A 601 -16.29 -14.83 18.79
C THR A 601 -15.22 -14.83 19.89
N GLN A 602 -14.28 -15.78 19.86
CA GLN A 602 -13.20 -15.83 20.85
C GLN A 602 -12.17 -14.74 20.65
N PRO A 603 -11.76 -14.02 21.73
CA PRO A 603 -10.72 -13.02 21.64
C PRO A 603 -9.37 -13.61 21.21
N ARG A 604 -8.68 -12.91 20.33
CA ARG A 604 -7.32 -13.22 19.87
C ARG A 604 -6.51 -11.97 19.66
N THR A 605 -5.19 -12.10 19.66
CA THR A 605 -4.29 -10.99 19.42
C THR A 605 -4.13 -10.77 17.92
N PHE A 606 -4.48 -9.58 17.45
CA PHE A 606 -4.14 -9.07 16.13
C PHE A 606 -2.93 -8.14 16.26
N ALA A 607 -2.01 -8.22 15.31
CA ALA A 607 -0.89 -7.31 15.24
C ALA A 607 -1.30 -5.95 14.68
N THR A 608 -0.45 -4.95 14.88
CA THR A 608 -0.55 -3.69 14.11
C THR A 608 -0.34 -4.00 12.63
N ALA A 609 -1.28 -3.56 11.80
CA ALA A 609 -1.27 -3.78 10.36
C ALA A 609 -1.68 -2.50 9.62
N GLY A 610 -0.74 -1.91 8.86
CA GLY A 610 -0.90 -0.56 8.32
C GLY A 610 -1.16 0.44 9.44
N THR A 611 -2.21 1.24 9.27
CA THR A 611 -2.65 2.24 10.27
C THR A 611 -3.59 1.66 11.33
N LEU A 612 -4.01 0.40 11.22
CA LEU A 612 -4.85 -0.25 12.20
C LEU A 612 -4.00 -0.79 13.37
N ALA A 613 -4.20 -0.23 14.56
CA ALA A 613 -3.44 -0.61 15.75
C ALA A 613 -3.74 -2.05 16.18
N GLY A 614 -2.70 -2.74 16.66
CA GLY A 614 -2.81 -4.09 17.23
C GLY A 614 -3.70 -4.11 18.48
N GLN A 615 -4.46 -5.20 18.63
CA GLN A 615 -5.44 -5.33 19.72
C GLN A 615 -5.81 -6.78 19.99
N VAL A 616 -6.45 -7.02 21.15
CA VAL A 616 -7.07 -8.30 21.49
C VAL A 616 -8.59 -8.15 21.28
N THR A 617 -9.14 -8.87 20.31
CA THR A 617 -10.56 -8.79 19.96
C THR A 617 -10.99 -10.07 19.23
N SER A 618 -12.30 -10.26 18.98
CA SER A 618 -12.78 -11.35 18.12
C SER A 618 -12.50 -11.07 16.65
N ILE A 619 -12.53 -12.13 15.81
CA ILE A 619 -12.36 -11.96 14.36
C ILE A 619 -13.53 -11.16 13.76
N MET A 620 -14.75 -11.34 14.27
CA MET A 620 -15.94 -10.60 13.83
C MET A 620 -15.81 -9.10 14.16
N ASP A 621 -15.34 -8.76 15.37
CA ASP A 621 -15.10 -7.36 15.74
C ASP A 621 -13.95 -6.74 14.96
N TYR A 622 -12.89 -7.52 14.65
CA TYR A 622 -11.81 -7.03 13.81
C TYR A 622 -12.29 -6.72 12.39
N ALA A 623 -13.13 -7.59 11.82
CA ALA A 623 -13.76 -7.38 10.52
C ALA A 623 -14.58 -6.07 10.48
N ALA A 624 -15.41 -5.83 11.49
CA ALA A 624 -16.20 -4.60 11.61
C ALA A 624 -15.31 -3.36 11.74
N ARG A 625 -14.20 -3.45 12.48
CA ARG A 625 -13.23 -2.35 12.62
C ARG A 625 -12.46 -2.07 11.35
N LEU A 626 -12.08 -3.11 10.59
CA LEU A 626 -11.42 -2.96 9.30
C LEU A 626 -12.31 -2.19 8.32
N ALA A 627 -13.57 -2.60 8.18
CA ALA A 627 -14.54 -1.91 7.34
C ALA A 627 -14.78 -0.46 7.80
N GLY A 628 -14.99 -0.26 9.11
CA GLY A 628 -15.19 1.08 9.68
C GLY A 628 -13.96 1.99 9.50
N HIS A 629 -12.75 1.45 9.66
CA HIS A 629 -11.51 2.21 9.44
C HIS A 629 -11.35 2.64 7.99
N ALA A 630 -11.64 1.75 7.03
CA ALA A 630 -11.61 2.08 5.60
C ALA A 630 -12.63 3.17 5.26
N GLY A 631 -13.86 3.07 5.80
CA GLY A 631 -14.91 4.07 5.62
C GLY A 631 -14.54 5.45 6.17
N VAL A 632 -14.05 5.52 7.40
CA VAL A 632 -13.60 6.79 8.01
C VAL A 632 -12.43 7.40 7.21
N ARG A 633 -11.53 6.56 6.68
CA ARG A 633 -10.42 7.04 5.88
C ARG A 633 -10.89 7.61 4.54
N ALA A 634 -11.82 6.94 3.85
CA ALA A 634 -12.39 7.43 2.60
C ALA A 634 -13.14 8.76 2.80
N GLU A 635 -13.97 8.86 3.87
CA GLU A 635 -14.68 10.10 4.22
C GLU A 635 -13.71 11.26 4.53
N ALA A 636 -12.64 11.00 5.26
CA ALA A 636 -11.64 12.01 5.58
C ALA A 636 -10.92 12.54 4.32
N LEU A 637 -10.64 11.67 3.34
CA LEU A 637 -10.02 12.06 2.09
C LEU A 637 -10.99 12.81 1.16
N ASP A 638 -12.27 12.42 1.13
CA ASP A 638 -13.30 13.17 0.40
C ASP A 638 -13.53 14.57 0.99
N ALA A 639 -13.56 14.68 2.32
CA ALA A 639 -13.62 15.98 2.99
C ALA A 639 -12.40 16.86 2.69
N ALA A 640 -11.20 16.27 2.61
CA ALA A 640 -9.97 16.99 2.24
C ALA A 640 -10.04 17.48 0.77
N ARG A 641 -10.57 16.64 -0.15
CA ARG A 641 -10.83 17.03 -1.55
C ARG A 641 -11.78 18.23 -1.62
N ALA A 642 -12.92 18.15 -0.95
CA ALA A 642 -13.91 19.23 -0.95
C ALA A 642 -13.35 20.55 -0.37
N ALA A 643 -12.51 20.46 0.66
CA ALA A 643 -11.85 21.63 1.24
C ALA A 643 -10.84 22.27 0.26
N ALA A 644 -10.00 21.46 -0.39
CA ALA A 644 -9.03 21.91 -1.39
C ALA A 644 -9.73 22.57 -2.60
N GLU A 645 -10.82 21.98 -3.08
CA GLU A 645 -11.63 22.51 -4.17
C GLU A 645 -12.25 23.87 -3.83
N SER A 646 -12.77 24.04 -2.60
CA SER A 646 -13.31 25.32 -2.13
C SER A 646 -12.24 26.42 -2.11
N VAL A 647 -11.02 26.10 -1.66
CA VAL A 647 -9.90 27.05 -1.65
C VAL A 647 -9.48 27.42 -3.08
N ARG A 648 -9.34 26.43 -3.97
CA ARG A 648 -9.01 26.66 -5.40
C ARG A 648 -10.06 27.56 -6.04
N GLN A 649 -11.34 27.31 -5.81
CA GLN A 649 -12.43 28.09 -6.38
C GLN A 649 -12.37 29.57 -5.93
N GLU A 650 -12.10 29.84 -4.66
CA GLU A 650 -11.96 31.22 -4.14
C GLU A 650 -10.78 31.96 -4.81
N VAL A 651 -9.62 31.28 -4.95
CA VAL A 651 -8.45 31.86 -5.62
C VAL A 651 -8.75 32.14 -7.09
N ARG A 652 -9.41 31.21 -7.79
CA ARG A 652 -9.80 31.34 -9.20
C ARG A 652 -10.75 32.52 -9.41
N GLU A 653 -11.74 32.70 -8.56
CA GLU A 653 -12.67 33.83 -8.62
C GLU A 653 -11.95 35.18 -8.44
N ARG A 654 -11.00 35.23 -7.49
CA ARG A 654 -10.16 36.43 -7.30
C ARG A 654 -9.30 36.72 -8.53
N ARG A 655 -8.69 35.70 -9.12
CA ARG A 655 -7.87 35.83 -10.34
C ARG A 655 -8.73 36.31 -11.51
N MET A 656 -9.89 35.72 -11.74
CA MET A 656 -10.82 36.14 -12.79
C MET A 656 -11.32 37.57 -12.60
N SER A 657 -11.53 38.02 -11.37
CA SER A 657 -11.91 39.39 -11.07
C SER A 657 -10.83 40.41 -11.43
N GLU A 658 -9.54 40.04 -11.32
CA GLU A 658 -8.41 40.95 -11.61
C GLU A 658 -7.93 40.87 -13.06
N GLU A 659 -7.73 39.63 -13.57
CA GLU A 659 -7.13 39.35 -14.87
C GLU A 659 -8.15 39.14 -16.00
N GLY A 660 -9.40 38.86 -15.64
CA GLY A 660 -10.45 38.49 -16.59
C GLY A 660 -10.86 39.64 -17.53
N VAL A 661 -11.44 39.26 -18.66
CA VAL A 661 -11.97 40.18 -19.67
C VAL A 661 -13.41 40.57 -19.29
N ASN A 662 -13.67 41.87 -19.07
CA ASN A 662 -15.01 42.38 -18.96
C ASN A 662 -15.48 42.87 -20.34
N LEU A 663 -16.46 42.19 -20.93
CA LEU A 663 -16.97 42.52 -22.29
C LEU A 663 -17.48 43.96 -22.39
N ASP A 664 -18.17 44.48 -21.37
CA ASP A 664 -18.72 45.84 -21.40
C ASP A 664 -17.61 46.89 -21.41
N GLU A 665 -16.55 46.68 -20.62
CA GLU A 665 -15.38 47.56 -20.63
C GLU A 665 -14.64 47.51 -21.96
N GLU A 666 -14.43 46.31 -22.52
CA GLU A 666 -13.73 46.15 -23.81
C GLU A 666 -14.54 46.75 -24.97
N LEU A 667 -15.87 46.64 -24.99
CA LEU A 667 -16.71 47.27 -25.97
C LEU A 667 -16.63 48.80 -25.91
N VAL A 668 -16.59 49.39 -24.69
CA VAL A 668 -16.39 50.84 -24.51
C VAL A 668 -15.00 51.26 -24.98
N LYS A 669 -13.96 50.52 -24.68
CA LYS A 669 -12.59 50.73 -25.17
C LYS A 669 -12.52 50.63 -26.69
N MET A 670 -13.16 49.62 -27.29
CA MET A 670 -13.23 49.42 -28.75
C MET A 670 -13.84 50.62 -29.45
N THR A 671 -14.99 51.10 -28.96
CA THR A 671 -15.64 52.27 -29.52
C THR A 671 -14.78 53.52 -29.37
N THR A 672 -14.12 53.71 -28.25
CA THR A 672 -13.19 54.81 -27.99
C THR A 672 -12.01 54.81 -28.96
N TYR A 673 -11.37 53.63 -29.16
CA TYR A 673 -10.26 53.47 -30.10
C TYR A 673 -10.69 53.62 -31.56
N GLN A 674 -11.91 53.17 -31.91
CA GLN A 674 -12.46 53.41 -33.27
C GLN A 674 -12.67 54.91 -33.55
N GLN A 675 -13.20 55.68 -32.57
CA GLN A 675 -13.35 57.13 -32.68
C GLN A 675 -11.99 57.84 -32.78
N ALA A 676 -11.02 57.42 -31.96
CA ALA A 676 -9.66 57.96 -31.99
C ALA A 676 -8.95 57.65 -33.33
N TYR A 677 -9.13 56.44 -33.87
CA TYR A 677 -8.63 56.07 -35.16
C TYR A 677 -9.22 56.92 -36.31
N ALA A 678 -10.54 57.14 -36.29
CA ALA A 678 -11.23 58.00 -37.25
C ALA A 678 -10.78 59.46 -37.13
N ALA A 679 -10.54 59.97 -35.92
CA ALA A 679 -10.00 61.32 -35.71
C ALA A 679 -8.56 61.45 -36.23
N ALA A 680 -7.70 60.50 -35.95
CA ALA A 680 -6.34 60.48 -36.47
C ALA A 680 -6.28 60.40 -38.01
N SER A 681 -7.17 59.62 -38.65
CA SER A 681 -7.31 59.57 -40.11
C SER A 681 -7.72 60.93 -40.71
N ARG A 682 -8.69 61.62 -40.07
CA ARG A 682 -9.11 63.00 -40.50
C ARG A 682 -7.97 63.99 -40.35
N MET A 683 -7.16 63.91 -39.32
CA MET A 683 -6.00 64.77 -39.14
C MET A 683 -4.97 64.58 -40.28
N ILE A 684 -4.75 63.35 -40.72
CA ILE A 684 -3.86 63.03 -41.81
C ILE A 684 -4.42 63.62 -43.12
N THR A 685 -5.71 63.49 -43.41
CA THR A 685 -6.38 64.05 -44.58
C THR A 685 -6.24 65.55 -44.57
N ALA A 686 -6.55 66.25 -43.47
CA ALA A 686 -6.44 67.69 -43.38
C ALA A 686 -4.96 68.18 -43.53
N ALA A 687 -3.99 67.45 -42.99
CA ALA A 687 -2.59 67.75 -43.19
C ALA A 687 -2.13 67.56 -44.65
N ARG A 688 -2.68 66.60 -45.36
CA ARG A 688 -2.44 66.36 -46.77
C ARG A 688 -3.06 67.46 -47.64
N ASP A 689 -4.30 67.83 -47.36
CA ASP A 689 -4.98 68.91 -48.03
C ASP A 689 -4.24 70.24 -47.87
N LEU A 690 -3.75 70.56 -46.66
CA LEU A 690 -2.93 71.71 -46.37
C LEU A 690 -1.60 71.66 -47.15
N TYR A 691 -0.99 70.49 -47.28
CA TYR A 691 0.26 70.28 -48.04
C TYR A 691 0.02 70.52 -49.57
N ASP A 692 -1.08 70.00 -50.08
CA ASP A 692 -1.49 70.18 -51.49
C ASP A 692 -1.80 71.66 -51.80
N ILE A 693 -2.41 72.40 -50.84
CA ILE A 693 -2.63 73.85 -50.97
C ILE A 693 -1.27 74.58 -51.03
N VAL A 694 -0.32 74.26 -50.17
CA VAL A 694 1.00 74.89 -50.17
C VAL A 694 1.77 74.59 -51.46
N LEU A 695 1.69 73.36 -51.96
CA LEU A 695 2.31 72.97 -53.22
C LEU A 695 1.69 73.67 -54.44
N ASN A 696 0.42 73.96 -54.42
CA ASN A 696 -0.29 74.69 -55.49
C ASN A 696 -0.14 76.24 -55.36
N MET A 697 0.48 76.73 -54.27
CA MET A 697 0.81 78.15 -54.07
C MET A 697 2.20 78.52 -54.51
N ILE A 698 3.06 77.54 -54.82
CA ILE A 698 4.39 77.70 -55.40
C ILE A 698 4.34 77.44 -56.89
#